data_c5d8bdad87d80980fa6a1277112f8279
#
_entry.id   c5d8bdad87d80980fa6a1277112f8279
#
_cell.length_a   1.000
_cell.length_b   1.000
_cell.length_c   1.000
_cell.angle_alpha   90.00
_cell.angle_beta   90.00
_cell.angle_gamma   90.00
#
_symmetry.space_group_name_H-M   'P 1'
#
loop_
_entity.id
_entity.type
_entity.pdbx_description
1 polymer ?
#
loop_
_entity_poly.entity_id
_entity_poly.type
_entity_poly.pdbx_seq_one_letter_code
_entity_poly.pdbx_strand_id
1 'polypeptide(L)'
;ELEAIKSFEEWVKPKINDAQRFYDAKQAQSRLSNTLTTAEKFLSLASMLGIVLAAVAVAVASRRYGQRHQPMVAVFKALGASLSHIRKLYYLHWSLLSLISISIGLTVGYGLLLLGTNAIDSYLSLDNTKLGYKPFIIAVVTGLLCAVAFAIEPIKNLIKTSPLSVIRGFSNKKNSRFGLHQLPPLLALFALLMMFSQDLTMSLSLLIGGIVVSVILLTFGQGLMSAGRSVGSQAGKSWHLALANLKRRASENSVQLVSFTIAIKLLLLITVMKNSIILEWQQQFPENTPNHYVMNIAEDQLGAIDRFVNENKIQSQGAYEVFRGRLSAVNGELLVNREVSEELNSDEVNSDKSTNKEADGQDESPRQGMGRELGLTWGNEIPYQNKLLDGQWWQPDDQQGQVSVESTIAERLSIELGDELTFDLGGKVFTVPVTSIREVKWQSRQLNFIMVFNESVLKDFPATYISAWMVPDEAKSNMADFLKQFPTVTMMDFGAILKQLYQVIEQVSIAIELILILVVIAGSLVLVAQVQASMEERERELAILRTLGAKGSLLRNSVLFEFVALGAIAGLMASFAMEIAVYFLQTQVFDMPASFHFSYWLLGVGVGASFVGIVGLFSCWRLLQLSSVTLIRRTM
;
A
#
# COMPACT_ATOMS: atom_id res chain seq x y z
N GLU A 1 21.72 -16.42 -3.53
CA GLU A 1 22.39 -15.18 -3.06
C GLU A 1 22.03 -14.85 -1.61
N LEU A 2 20.74 -14.83 -1.21
CA LEU A 2 20.34 -14.59 0.18
C LEU A 2 20.84 -15.63 1.17
N GLU A 3 20.92 -16.91 0.78
CA GLU A 3 21.53 -17.97 1.59
C GLU A 3 23.05 -17.81 1.69
N ALA A 4 23.70 -17.35 0.63
CA ALA A 4 25.14 -17.06 0.65
C ALA A 4 25.48 -15.87 1.55
N ILE A 5 24.62 -14.83 1.58
CA ILE A 5 24.79 -13.68 2.48
C ILE A 5 24.60 -14.12 3.94
N LYS A 6 23.57 -14.91 4.24
CA LYS A 6 23.37 -15.45 5.60
C LYS A 6 24.51 -16.34 6.07
N SER A 7 24.99 -17.23 5.20
CA SER A 7 26.13 -18.09 5.55
C SER A 7 27.43 -17.29 5.72
N PHE A 8 27.60 -16.19 4.98
CA PHE A 8 28.70 -15.27 5.17
C PHE A 8 28.57 -14.48 6.47
N GLU A 9 27.37 -14.03 6.83
CA GLU A 9 27.08 -13.35 8.08
C GLU A 9 27.38 -14.25 9.29
N GLU A 10 26.92 -15.50 9.27
CA GLU A 10 27.21 -16.49 10.32
C GLU A 10 28.70 -16.83 10.45
N TRP A 11 29.44 -16.80 9.33
CA TRP A 11 30.88 -17.06 9.31
C TRP A 11 31.69 -15.84 9.80
N VAL A 12 31.23 -14.61 9.51
CA VAL A 12 31.95 -13.36 9.83
C VAL A 12 31.69 -12.92 11.27
N LYS A 13 30.45 -13.03 11.78
CA LYS A 13 30.09 -12.59 13.15
C LYS A 13 31.06 -13.04 14.26
N PRO A 14 31.50 -14.31 14.31
CA PRO A 14 32.43 -14.76 15.37
C PRO A 14 33.88 -14.30 15.14
N LYS A 15 34.20 -13.65 14.00
CA LYS A 15 35.57 -13.21 13.64
C LYS A 15 35.76 -11.71 13.75
N ILE A 16 34.70 -10.98 13.99
CA ILE A 16 34.70 -9.51 14.14
C ILE A 16 35.03 -9.19 15.59
N ASN A 17 36.03 -8.30 15.82
CA ASN A 17 36.37 -7.76 17.11
C ASN A 17 35.32 -6.72 17.55
N ASP A 18 35.20 -6.45 18.84
CA ASP A 18 34.21 -5.51 19.44
C ASP A 18 34.26 -4.09 18.86
N ALA A 19 35.40 -3.70 18.25
CA ALA A 19 35.56 -2.44 17.53
C ALA A 19 35.02 -2.49 16.08
N GLN A 20 34.67 -3.65 15.54
CA GLN A 20 34.20 -3.86 14.18
C GLN A 20 32.73 -4.27 14.20
N ARG A 21 31.90 -3.64 13.39
CA ARG A 21 30.49 -4.00 13.24
C ARG A 21 30.23 -4.41 11.80
N PHE A 22 29.61 -5.59 11.63
CA PHE A 22 29.09 -6.00 10.35
C PHE A 22 27.69 -5.38 10.16
N TYR A 23 27.55 -4.56 9.14
CA TYR A 23 26.26 -4.04 8.72
C TYR A 23 25.84 -4.73 7.43
N ASP A 24 24.73 -5.44 7.44
CA ASP A 24 24.05 -5.82 6.21
C ASP A 24 23.62 -4.53 5.48
N ALA A 25 23.58 -4.57 4.15
CA ALA A 25 23.13 -3.44 3.33
C ALA A 25 21.74 -2.92 3.76
N LYS A 26 20.89 -3.79 4.33
CA LYS A 26 19.62 -3.41 4.95
C LYS A 26 19.78 -2.66 6.27
N GLN A 27 20.84 -2.90 7.02
CA GLN A 27 21.09 -2.29 8.34
C GLN A 27 21.96 -1.02 8.23
N ALA A 28 22.88 -0.99 7.26
CA ALA A 28 23.79 0.13 7.06
C ALA A 28 23.07 1.45 6.70
N GLN A 29 21.86 1.36 6.14
CA GLN A 29 21.03 2.50 5.79
C GLN A 29 19.61 2.31 6.35
N SER A 30 19.44 2.35 7.65
CA SER A 30 18.16 2.10 8.32
C SER A 30 16.98 2.91 7.75
N ARG A 31 17.22 4.13 7.28
CA ARG A 31 16.20 4.98 6.66
C ARG A 31 15.84 4.55 5.23
N LEU A 32 16.84 4.16 4.43
CA LEU A 32 16.61 3.60 3.09
C LEU A 32 15.89 2.25 3.19
N SER A 33 16.25 1.45 4.19
CA SER A 33 15.63 0.17 4.49
C SER A 33 14.14 0.31 4.78
N ASN A 34 13.73 1.30 5.57
CA ASN A 34 12.31 1.53 5.88
C ASN A 34 11.51 1.91 4.62
N THR A 35 12.06 2.79 3.79
CA THR A 35 11.42 3.19 2.52
C THR A 35 11.30 2.00 1.56
N LEU A 36 12.35 1.21 1.42
CA LEU A 36 12.34 -0.01 0.60
C LEU A 36 11.36 -1.06 1.13
N THR A 37 11.31 -1.26 2.45
CA THR A 37 10.37 -2.19 3.09
C THR A 37 8.92 -1.74 2.90
N THR A 38 8.65 -0.44 2.99
CA THR A 38 7.32 0.12 2.72
C THR A 38 6.94 -0.06 1.25
N ALA A 39 7.86 0.18 0.33
CA ALA A 39 7.66 -0.08 -1.09
C ALA A 39 7.40 -1.57 -1.39
N GLU A 40 8.17 -2.48 -0.78
CA GLU A 40 7.99 -3.93 -0.91
C GLU A 40 6.63 -4.39 -0.39
N LYS A 41 6.20 -3.92 0.79
CA LYS A 41 4.86 -4.18 1.34
C LYS A 41 3.77 -3.69 0.39
N PHE A 42 3.95 -2.50 -0.19
CA PHE A 42 2.99 -1.93 -1.11
C PHE A 42 2.88 -2.71 -2.43
N LEU A 43 4.01 -3.06 -3.05
CA LEU A 43 4.05 -3.87 -4.26
C LEU A 43 3.43 -5.26 -4.03
N SER A 44 3.73 -5.87 -2.89
CA SER A 44 3.13 -7.13 -2.46
C SER A 44 1.61 -7.00 -2.33
N LEU A 45 1.12 -5.97 -1.64
CA LEU A 45 -0.30 -5.71 -1.47
C LEU A 45 -1.01 -5.45 -2.80
N ALA A 46 -0.43 -4.62 -3.68
CA ALA A 46 -0.98 -4.34 -5.01
C ALA A 46 -1.06 -5.62 -5.87
N SER A 47 -0.02 -6.46 -5.81
CA SER A 47 0.00 -7.76 -6.49
C SER A 47 -1.08 -8.71 -5.94
N MET A 48 -1.26 -8.78 -4.62
CA MET A 48 -2.31 -9.59 -3.97
C MET A 48 -3.71 -9.13 -4.40
N LEU A 49 -3.95 -7.82 -4.46
CA LEU A 49 -5.23 -7.27 -4.93
C LEU A 49 -5.48 -7.61 -6.42
N GLY A 50 -4.43 -7.54 -7.24
CA GLY A 50 -4.49 -7.97 -8.64
C GLY A 50 -4.86 -9.45 -8.80
N ILE A 51 -4.29 -10.33 -7.97
CA ILE A 51 -4.59 -11.77 -7.96
C ILE A 51 -6.03 -12.03 -7.49
N VAL A 52 -6.51 -11.34 -6.46
CA VAL A 52 -7.91 -11.42 -6.02
C VAL A 52 -8.85 -11.06 -7.15
N LEU A 53 -8.55 -9.98 -7.89
CA LEU A 53 -9.36 -9.56 -9.04
C LEU A 53 -9.32 -10.59 -10.17
N ALA A 54 -8.15 -11.15 -10.47
CA ALA A 54 -8.02 -12.24 -11.45
C ALA A 54 -8.79 -13.49 -11.02
N ALA A 55 -8.76 -13.85 -9.74
CA ALA A 55 -9.56 -14.96 -9.19
C ALA A 55 -11.06 -14.72 -9.35
N VAL A 56 -11.55 -13.51 -9.09
CA VAL A 56 -12.94 -13.11 -9.35
C VAL A 56 -13.28 -13.21 -10.84
N ALA A 57 -12.37 -12.78 -11.73
CA ALA A 57 -12.55 -12.92 -13.18
C ALA A 57 -12.75 -14.39 -13.60
N VAL A 58 -11.89 -15.28 -13.10
CA VAL A 58 -11.97 -16.72 -13.37
C VAL A 58 -13.28 -17.31 -12.80
N ALA A 59 -13.68 -16.89 -11.60
CA ALA A 59 -14.95 -17.33 -10.97
C ALA A 59 -16.17 -16.95 -11.82
N VAL A 60 -16.22 -15.71 -12.32
CA VAL A 60 -17.30 -15.22 -13.19
C VAL A 60 -17.28 -15.96 -14.54
N ALA A 61 -16.11 -16.11 -15.15
CA ALA A 61 -15.95 -16.82 -16.42
C ALA A 61 -16.35 -18.30 -16.33
N SER A 62 -15.94 -18.99 -15.27
CA SER A 62 -16.28 -20.41 -15.05
C SER A 62 -17.77 -20.63 -14.78
N ARG A 63 -18.40 -19.74 -14.02
CA ARG A 63 -19.86 -19.76 -13.80
C ARG A 63 -20.61 -19.57 -15.11
N ARG A 64 -20.19 -18.62 -15.93
CA ARG A 64 -20.78 -18.40 -17.26
C ARG A 64 -20.57 -19.58 -18.19
N TYR A 65 -19.39 -20.18 -18.20
CA TYR A 65 -19.11 -21.41 -18.96
C TYR A 65 -20.11 -22.51 -18.58
N GLY A 66 -20.32 -22.74 -17.28
CA GLY A 66 -21.30 -23.69 -16.79
C GLY A 66 -22.71 -23.40 -17.31
N GLN A 67 -23.18 -22.13 -17.16
CA GLN A 67 -24.53 -21.73 -17.59
C GLN A 67 -24.74 -21.92 -19.09
N ARG A 68 -23.79 -21.49 -19.92
CA ARG A 68 -23.88 -21.58 -21.39
C ARG A 68 -23.94 -23.01 -21.92
N HIS A 69 -23.31 -23.95 -21.22
CA HIS A 69 -23.29 -25.36 -21.65
C HIS A 69 -24.41 -26.23 -21.05
N GLN A 70 -25.24 -25.70 -20.12
CA GLN A 70 -26.36 -26.44 -19.52
C GLN A 70 -27.35 -27.01 -20.55
N PRO A 71 -27.80 -26.25 -21.58
CA PRO A 71 -28.71 -26.77 -22.58
C PRO A 71 -28.11 -27.94 -23.33
N MET A 72 -26.83 -27.83 -23.70
CA MET A 72 -26.16 -28.90 -24.45
C MET A 72 -26.00 -30.17 -23.63
N VAL A 73 -25.66 -30.06 -22.34
CA VAL A 73 -25.59 -31.22 -21.44
C VAL A 73 -26.97 -31.89 -21.27
N ALA A 74 -28.04 -31.12 -21.17
CA ALA A 74 -29.38 -31.63 -21.05
C ALA A 74 -29.78 -32.40 -22.33
N VAL A 75 -29.43 -31.92 -23.53
CA VAL A 75 -29.63 -32.61 -24.81
C VAL A 75 -28.80 -33.90 -24.87
N PHE A 76 -27.52 -33.89 -24.51
CA PHE A 76 -26.68 -35.10 -24.48
C PHE A 76 -27.26 -36.17 -23.56
N LYS A 77 -27.78 -35.80 -22.40
CA LYS A 77 -28.43 -36.71 -21.48
C LYS A 77 -29.77 -37.27 -22.04
N ALA A 78 -30.54 -36.41 -22.71
CA ALA A 78 -31.79 -36.85 -23.37
C ALA A 78 -31.50 -37.85 -24.48
N LEU A 79 -30.36 -37.73 -25.17
CA LEU A 79 -29.88 -38.66 -26.19
C LEU A 79 -29.22 -39.94 -25.62
N GLY A 80 -29.19 -40.11 -24.29
CA GLY A 80 -28.68 -41.29 -23.62
C GLY A 80 -27.17 -41.29 -23.32
N ALA A 81 -26.48 -40.14 -23.41
CA ALA A 81 -25.07 -40.07 -23.07
C ALA A 81 -24.83 -40.37 -21.58
N SER A 82 -23.87 -41.23 -21.28
CA SER A 82 -23.52 -41.58 -19.89
C SER A 82 -22.90 -40.40 -19.14
N LEU A 83 -23.16 -40.31 -17.83
CA LEU A 83 -22.60 -39.28 -16.96
C LEU A 83 -21.06 -39.26 -16.95
N SER A 84 -20.43 -40.43 -17.12
CA SER A 84 -18.98 -40.57 -17.18
C SER A 84 -18.39 -39.93 -18.44
N HIS A 85 -19.03 -40.10 -19.60
CA HIS A 85 -18.62 -39.46 -20.86
C HIS A 85 -18.76 -37.93 -20.78
N ILE A 86 -19.90 -37.44 -20.31
CA ILE A 86 -20.16 -36.01 -20.14
C ILE A 86 -19.12 -35.39 -19.17
N ARG A 87 -18.84 -36.07 -18.06
CA ARG A 87 -17.84 -35.64 -17.09
C ARG A 87 -16.43 -35.53 -17.72
N LYS A 88 -15.97 -36.59 -18.39
CA LYS A 88 -14.67 -36.61 -19.06
C LYS A 88 -14.55 -35.50 -20.11
N LEU A 89 -15.61 -35.33 -20.93
CA LEU A 89 -15.65 -34.31 -21.98
C LEU A 89 -15.44 -32.89 -21.40
N TYR A 90 -16.23 -32.52 -20.39
CA TYR A 90 -16.17 -31.14 -19.85
C TYR A 90 -14.94 -30.87 -18.98
N TYR A 91 -14.43 -31.87 -18.26
CA TYR A 91 -13.17 -31.72 -17.55
C TYR A 91 -11.99 -31.60 -18.53
N LEU A 92 -11.95 -32.39 -19.59
CA LEU A 92 -10.91 -32.31 -20.61
C LEU A 92 -10.95 -30.95 -21.34
N HIS A 93 -12.16 -30.53 -21.74
CA HIS A 93 -12.35 -29.23 -22.40
C HIS A 93 -11.92 -28.06 -21.51
N TRP A 94 -12.30 -28.07 -20.23
CA TRP A 94 -11.87 -27.06 -19.28
C TRP A 94 -10.36 -27.06 -19.04
N SER A 95 -9.76 -28.24 -18.90
CA SER A 95 -8.33 -28.40 -18.73
C SER A 95 -7.54 -27.85 -19.92
N LEU A 96 -8.00 -28.15 -21.15
CA LEU A 96 -7.41 -27.61 -22.38
C LEU A 96 -7.49 -26.07 -22.43
N LEU A 97 -8.68 -25.51 -22.15
CA LEU A 97 -8.88 -24.06 -22.10
C LEU A 97 -7.97 -23.40 -21.06
N SER A 98 -7.85 -24.00 -19.87
CA SER A 98 -7.00 -23.51 -18.80
C SER A 98 -5.53 -23.53 -19.20
N LEU A 99 -5.07 -24.60 -19.82
CA LEU A 99 -3.68 -24.75 -20.28
C LEU A 99 -3.33 -23.70 -21.35
N ILE A 100 -4.22 -23.52 -22.34
CA ILE A 100 -4.06 -22.50 -23.38
C ILE A 100 -4.03 -21.08 -22.76
N SER A 101 -4.96 -20.82 -21.83
CA SER A 101 -5.06 -19.53 -21.16
C SER A 101 -3.81 -19.22 -20.33
N ILE A 102 -3.28 -20.21 -19.59
CA ILE A 102 -2.05 -20.07 -18.80
C ILE A 102 -0.86 -19.83 -19.74
N SER A 103 -0.76 -20.53 -20.85
CA SER A 103 0.32 -20.34 -21.82
C SER A 103 0.30 -18.95 -22.44
N ILE A 104 -0.89 -18.46 -22.85
CA ILE A 104 -1.06 -17.09 -23.36
C ILE A 104 -0.73 -16.07 -22.27
N GLY A 105 -1.23 -16.28 -21.04
CA GLY A 105 -0.98 -15.43 -19.90
C GLY A 105 0.51 -15.31 -19.57
N LEU A 106 1.25 -16.43 -19.59
CA LEU A 106 2.70 -16.44 -19.40
C LEU A 106 3.44 -15.68 -20.50
N THR A 107 3.04 -15.86 -21.76
CA THR A 107 3.67 -15.17 -22.90
C THR A 107 3.46 -13.66 -22.81
N VAL A 108 2.21 -13.24 -22.52
CA VAL A 108 1.88 -11.81 -22.35
C VAL A 108 2.57 -11.24 -21.11
N GLY A 109 2.55 -11.97 -19.99
CA GLY A 109 3.21 -11.57 -18.75
C GLY A 109 4.73 -11.43 -18.92
N TYR A 110 5.37 -12.33 -19.65
CA TYR A 110 6.79 -12.23 -19.99
C TYR A 110 7.08 -11.03 -20.89
N GLY A 111 6.23 -10.78 -21.89
CA GLY A 111 6.36 -9.59 -22.74
C GLY A 111 6.24 -8.28 -21.97
N LEU A 112 5.28 -8.19 -21.05
CA LEU A 112 5.13 -7.02 -20.17
C LEU A 112 6.30 -6.85 -19.21
N LEU A 113 6.84 -7.95 -18.71
CA LEU A 113 8.03 -7.92 -17.85
C LEU A 113 9.25 -7.41 -18.62
N LEU A 114 9.45 -7.85 -19.88
CA LEU A 114 10.53 -7.32 -20.74
C LEU A 114 10.34 -5.81 -21.04
N LEU A 115 9.11 -5.36 -21.26
CA LEU A 115 8.83 -3.94 -21.44
C LEU A 115 9.12 -3.14 -20.17
N GLY A 116 8.74 -3.67 -19.02
CA GLY A 116 9.00 -3.06 -17.71
C GLY A 116 10.50 -3.00 -17.38
N THR A 117 11.25 -4.09 -17.60
CA THR A 117 12.70 -4.12 -17.38
C THR A 117 13.42 -3.16 -18.32
N ASN A 118 13.06 -3.12 -19.61
CA ASN A 118 13.66 -2.17 -20.56
C ASN A 118 13.37 -0.71 -20.20
N ALA A 119 12.19 -0.41 -19.66
CA ALA A 119 11.87 0.92 -19.16
C ALA A 119 12.72 1.29 -17.94
N ILE A 120 13.02 0.34 -17.07
CA ILE A 120 13.86 0.53 -15.88
C ILE A 120 15.35 0.56 -16.27
N ASP A 121 15.80 -0.26 -17.20
CA ASP A 121 17.18 -0.31 -17.68
C ASP A 121 17.64 1.01 -18.32
N SER A 122 16.71 1.78 -18.89
CA SER A 122 17.02 3.12 -19.40
C SER A 122 17.43 4.12 -18.31
N TYR A 123 17.10 3.83 -17.05
CA TYR A 123 17.42 4.64 -15.87
C TYR A 123 18.50 4.01 -14.96
N LEU A 124 18.68 2.71 -15.04
CA LEU A 124 19.68 1.95 -14.29
C LEU A 124 20.39 1.02 -15.28
N SER A 125 21.70 1.16 -15.40
CA SER A 125 22.54 0.15 -16.06
C SER A 125 22.57 -1.14 -15.21
N LEU A 126 21.45 -1.87 -15.18
CA LEU A 126 21.35 -3.18 -14.57
C LEU A 126 21.96 -4.21 -15.50
N ASP A 127 23.29 -4.27 -15.51
CA ASP A 127 24.03 -5.28 -16.26
C ASP A 127 23.60 -6.68 -15.80
N ASN A 128 22.86 -7.40 -16.66
CA ASN A 128 22.55 -8.83 -16.54
C ASN A 128 21.81 -9.33 -15.29
N THR A 129 20.69 -8.77 -14.93
CA THR A 129 19.78 -9.46 -14.00
C THR A 129 19.16 -10.67 -14.68
N LYS A 130 19.76 -11.85 -14.49
CA LYS A 130 19.17 -13.12 -14.94
C LYS A 130 17.85 -13.33 -14.21
N LEU A 131 16.75 -13.23 -14.95
CA LEU A 131 15.42 -13.57 -14.46
C LEU A 131 15.41 -15.01 -13.95
N GLY A 132 15.18 -15.18 -12.66
CA GLY A 132 15.02 -16.50 -12.05
C GLY A 132 13.76 -17.20 -12.56
N TYR A 133 13.73 -18.52 -12.52
CA TYR A 133 12.57 -19.33 -12.90
C TYR A 133 11.44 -19.34 -11.87
N LYS A 134 11.68 -18.89 -10.64
CA LYS A 134 10.71 -18.87 -9.55
C LYS A 134 9.39 -18.13 -9.89
N PRO A 135 9.40 -16.91 -10.46
CA PRO A 135 8.15 -16.20 -10.83
C PRO A 135 7.29 -16.97 -11.83
N PHE A 136 7.92 -17.69 -12.78
CA PHE A 136 7.18 -18.49 -13.76
C PHE A 136 6.46 -19.67 -13.12
N ILE A 137 7.12 -20.38 -12.20
CA ILE A 137 6.52 -21.49 -11.44
C ILE A 137 5.34 -20.97 -10.62
N ILE A 138 5.52 -19.85 -9.90
CA ILE A 138 4.48 -19.22 -9.10
C ILE A 138 3.27 -18.85 -9.98
N ALA A 139 3.51 -18.26 -11.15
CA ALA A 139 2.44 -17.89 -12.09
C ALA A 139 1.66 -19.11 -12.61
N VAL A 140 2.36 -20.20 -12.95
CA VAL A 140 1.70 -21.47 -13.38
C VAL A 140 0.87 -22.07 -12.25
N VAL A 141 1.44 -22.15 -11.02
CA VAL A 141 0.74 -22.69 -9.85
C VAL A 141 -0.49 -21.86 -9.53
N THR A 142 -0.38 -20.53 -9.55
CA THR A 142 -1.50 -19.60 -9.35
C THR A 142 -2.60 -19.82 -10.39
N GLY A 143 -2.23 -19.89 -11.67
CA GLY A 143 -3.16 -20.12 -12.76
C GLY A 143 -3.89 -21.46 -12.66
N LEU A 144 -3.17 -22.54 -12.34
CA LEU A 144 -3.74 -23.87 -12.14
C LEU A 144 -4.66 -23.92 -10.92
N LEU A 145 -4.24 -23.32 -9.80
CA LEU A 145 -5.04 -23.27 -8.58
C LEU A 145 -6.35 -22.51 -8.79
N CYS A 146 -6.31 -21.37 -9.47
CA CYS A 146 -7.49 -20.61 -9.86
C CYS A 146 -8.39 -21.43 -10.80
N ALA A 147 -7.82 -22.02 -11.86
CA ALA A 147 -8.57 -22.78 -12.86
C ALA A 147 -9.30 -23.99 -12.24
N VAL A 148 -8.66 -24.68 -11.31
CA VAL A 148 -9.24 -25.85 -10.63
C VAL A 148 -10.27 -25.41 -9.59
N ALA A 149 -9.91 -24.54 -8.67
CA ALA A 149 -10.75 -24.20 -7.52
C ALA A 149 -12.07 -23.52 -7.90
N PHE A 150 -12.03 -22.58 -8.85
CA PHE A 150 -13.21 -21.83 -9.28
C PHE A 150 -14.07 -22.56 -10.32
N ALA A 151 -13.55 -23.60 -10.97
CA ALA A 151 -14.31 -24.38 -11.94
C ALA A 151 -15.04 -25.59 -11.35
N ILE A 152 -14.58 -26.13 -10.23
CA ILE A 152 -15.13 -27.36 -9.63
C ILE A 152 -16.65 -27.26 -9.45
N GLU A 153 -17.14 -26.19 -8.86
CA GLU A 153 -18.57 -26.03 -8.57
C GLU A 153 -19.40 -25.79 -9.83
N PRO A 154 -19.09 -24.87 -10.74
CA PRO A 154 -19.80 -24.68 -11.99
C PRO A 154 -19.88 -25.96 -12.85
N ILE A 155 -18.78 -26.71 -12.96
CA ILE A 155 -18.75 -27.95 -13.73
C ILE A 155 -19.58 -29.05 -13.04
N LYS A 156 -19.52 -29.19 -11.71
CA LYS A 156 -20.38 -30.12 -10.98
C LYS A 156 -21.87 -29.81 -11.19
N ASN A 157 -22.24 -28.52 -11.14
CA ASN A 157 -23.61 -28.08 -11.36
C ASN A 157 -24.07 -28.33 -12.82
N LEU A 158 -23.16 -28.09 -13.78
CA LEU A 158 -23.37 -28.42 -15.19
C LEU A 158 -23.67 -29.91 -15.39
N ILE A 159 -22.88 -30.79 -14.79
CA ILE A 159 -23.06 -32.24 -14.88
C ILE A 159 -24.37 -32.69 -14.21
N LYS A 160 -24.85 -32.02 -13.18
CA LYS A 160 -26.10 -32.32 -12.47
C LYS A 160 -27.37 -31.83 -13.19
N THR A 161 -27.26 -31.08 -14.28
CA THR A 161 -28.40 -30.53 -15.03
C THR A 161 -29.35 -31.66 -15.46
N SER A 162 -30.65 -31.49 -15.20
CA SER A 162 -31.68 -32.47 -15.57
C SER A 162 -32.12 -32.30 -17.03
N PRO A 163 -32.40 -33.39 -17.80
CA PRO A 163 -32.95 -33.28 -19.14
C PRO A 163 -34.28 -32.52 -19.20
N LEU A 164 -35.13 -32.67 -18.18
CA LEU A 164 -36.43 -31.98 -18.06
C LEU A 164 -36.31 -30.46 -17.96
N SER A 165 -35.14 -29.93 -17.61
CA SER A 165 -34.92 -28.49 -17.51
C SER A 165 -35.01 -27.78 -18.86
N VAL A 166 -34.75 -28.46 -19.97
CA VAL A 166 -34.91 -27.92 -21.33
C VAL A 166 -36.38 -27.65 -21.64
N ILE A 167 -37.29 -28.56 -21.20
CA ILE A 167 -38.73 -28.46 -21.48
C ILE A 167 -39.44 -27.46 -20.56
N ARG A 168 -39.01 -27.36 -19.28
CA ARG A 168 -39.62 -26.47 -18.29
C ARG A 168 -39.11 -25.02 -18.28
N GLY A 169 -38.15 -24.71 -19.15
CA GLY A 169 -37.38 -23.46 -19.06
C GLY A 169 -36.45 -23.49 -17.86
N PHE A 170 -35.23 -22.96 -18.04
CA PHE A 170 -34.21 -22.93 -16.99
C PHE A 170 -34.56 -21.94 -15.86
N SER A 171 -35.69 -22.23 -15.13
CA SER A 171 -36.02 -21.46 -13.92
C SER A 171 -35.15 -21.93 -12.75
N ASN A 172 -33.98 -21.39 -12.64
CA ASN A 172 -33.04 -21.75 -11.57
C ASN A 172 -33.31 -20.88 -10.31
N LYS A 173 -34.49 -21.02 -9.70
CA LYS A 173 -34.76 -20.55 -8.35
C LYS A 173 -34.15 -21.54 -7.34
N LYS A 174 -32.84 -21.65 -7.25
CA LYS A 174 -32.21 -22.22 -6.07
C LYS A 174 -31.66 -21.06 -5.26
N ASN A 175 -32.34 -20.75 -4.13
CA ASN A 175 -31.74 -19.98 -3.04
C ASN A 175 -30.35 -20.56 -2.77
N SER A 176 -29.32 -19.83 -3.16
CA SER A 176 -27.94 -20.10 -2.78
C SER A 176 -27.83 -19.82 -1.26
N ARG A 177 -28.20 -20.82 -0.46
CA ARG A 177 -27.80 -20.81 0.95
C ARG A 177 -26.28 -20.93 0.97
N PHE A 178 -25.63 -20.04 1.71
CA PHE A 178 -24.22 -20.16 2.07
C PHE A 178 -24.00 -21.60 2.58
N GLY A 179 -23.30 -22.42 1.82
CA GLY A 179 -23.10 -23.83 2.11
C GLY A 179 -21.65 -24.25 1.89
N LEU A 180 -21.31 -25.44 2.36
CA LEU A 180 -19.97 -26.06 2.22
C LEU A 180 -19.41 -26.04 0.78
N HIS A 181 -20.24 -25.75 -0.22
CA HIS A 181 -19.84 -25.67 -1.64
C HIS A 181 -18.96 -24.46 -1.98
N GLN A 182 -18.90 -23.45 -1.11
CA GLN A 182 -18.06 -22.25 -1.31
C GLN A 182 -16.68 -22.38 -0.64
N LEU A 183 -16.42 -23.44 0.09
CA LEU A 183 -15.14 -23.71 0.74
C LEU A 183 -13.96 -23.83 -0.25
N PRO A 184 -14.04 -24.56 -1.39
CA PRO A 184 -12.91 -24.69 -2.29
C PRO A 184 -12.41 -23.36 -2.88
N PRO A 185 -13.27 -22.46 -3.41
CA PRO A 185 -12.85 -21.14 -3.85
C PRO A 185 -12.23 -20.28 -2.73
N LEU A 186 -12.78 -20.37 -1.51
CA LEU A 186 -12.32 -19.60 -0.36
C LEU A 186 -10.97 -20.08 0.15
N LEU A 187 -10.77 -21.40 0.21
CA LEU A 187 -9.49 -22.02 0.53
C LEU A 187 -8.42 -21.71 -0.52
N ALA A 188 -8.79 -21.71 -1.79
CA ALA A 188 -7.86 -21.34 -2.86
C ALA A 188 -7.45 -19.87 -2.77
N LEU A 189 -8.40 -18.97 -2.48
CA LEU A 189 -8.11 -17.56 -2.27
C LEU A 189 -7.17 -17.37 -1.08
N PHE A 190 -7.42 -18.06 0.03
CA PHE A 190 -6.54 -18.04 1.19
C PHE A 190 -5.14 -18.57 0.87
N ALA A 191 -5.05 -19.69 0.16
CA ALA A 191 -3.77 -20.27 -0.25
C ALA A 191 -2.97 -19.31 -1.17
N LEU A 192 -3.67 -18.60 -2.07
CA LEU A 192 -3.05 -17.58 -2.92
C LEU A 192 -2.53 -16.41 -2.08
N LEU A 193 -3.36 -15.87 -1.19
CA LEU A 193 -2.95 -14.78 -0.31
C LEU A 193 -1.73 -15.17 0.53
N MET A 194 -1.72 -16.38 1.09
CA MET A 194 -0.61 -16.91 1.89
C MET A 194 0.67 -17.11 1.08
N MET A 195 0.54 -17.55 -0.18
CA MET A 195 1.68 -17.76 -1.08
C MET A 195 2.39 -16.43 -1.43
N PHE A 196 1.64 -15.34 -1.54
CA PHE A 196 2.18 -14.03 -1.92
C PHE A 196 2.57 -13.16 -0.72
N SER A 197 1.80 -13.20 0.37
CA SER A 197 2.07 -12.40 1.57
C SER A 197 3.20 -12.98 2.43
N GLN A 198 3.35 -14.32 2.46
CA GLN A 198 4.21 -15.05 3.40
C GLN A 198 3.93 -14.71 4.88
N ASP A 199 2.85 -13.96 5.15
CA ASP A 199 2.41 -13.54 6.47
C ASP A 199 0.98 -14.02 6.70
N LEU A 200 0.81 -14.85 7.74
CA LEU A 200 -0.48 -15.43 8.12
C LEU A 200 -1.47 -14.35 8.55
N THR A 201 -1.01 -13.38 9.33
CA THR A 201 -1.85 -12.32 9.90
C THR A 201 -2.39 -11.42 8.79
N MET A 202 -1.53 -11.02 7.85
CA MET A 202 -1.91 -10.19 6.70
C MET A 202 -2.88 -10.94 5.77
N SER A 203 -2.61 -12.22 5.48
CA SER A 203 -3.48 -13.05 4.63
C SER A 203 -4.87 -13.26 5.25
N LEU A 204 -4.92 -13.53 6.55
CA LEU A 204 -6.17 -13.76 7.26
C LEU A 204 -6.99 -12.47 7.40
N SER A 205 -6.35 -11.35 7.70
CA SER A 205 -7.00 -10.05 7.80
C SER A 205 -7.60 -9.58 6.47
N LEU A 206 -6.88 -9.79 5.35
CA LEU A 206 -7.38 -9.49 4.01
C LEU A 206 -8.56 -10.40 3.62
N LEU A 207 -8.49 -11.68 3.96
CA LEU A 207 -9.58 -12.62 3.67
C LEU A 207 -10.84 -12.28 4.47
N ILE A 208 -10.72 -12.13 5.79
CA ILE A 208 -11.85 -11.80 6.68
C ILE A 208 -12.39 -10.42 6.34
N GLY A 209 -11.51 -9.42 6.19
CA GLY A 209 -11.90 -8.07 5.79
C GLY A 209 -12.64 -8.06 4.45
N GLY A 210 -12.14 -8.82 3.47
CA GLY A 210 -12.81 -8.98 2.17
C GLY A 210 -14.20 -9.60 2.27
N ILE A 211 -14.39 -10.62 3.11
CA ILE A 211 -15.69 -11.25 3.37
C ILE A 211 -16.64 -10.27 4.05
N VAL A 212 -16.20 -9.62 5.13
CA VAL A 212 -17.01 -8.64 5.88
C VAL A 212 -17.46 -7.51 4.97
N VAL A 213 -16.56 -6.92 4.22
CA VAL A 213 -16.87 -5.87 3.24
C VAL A 213 -17.86 -6.37 2.20
N SER A 214 -17.69 -7.59 1.67
CA SER A 214 -18.61 -8.17 0.69
C SER A 214 -20.03 -8.36 1.25
N VAL A 215 -20.16 -8.77 2.51
CA VAL A 215 -21.47 -8.90 3.19
C VAL A 215 -22.11 -7.53 3.40
N ILE A 216 -21.34 -6.53 3.85
CA ILE A 216 -21.82 -5.16 4.01
C ILE A 216 -22.30 -4.62 2.65
N LEU A 217 -21.52 -4.81 1.59
CA LEU A 217 -21.88 -4.37 0.25
C LEU A 217 -23.15 -5.04 -0.28
N LEU A 218 -23.34 -6.33 -0.01
CA LEU A 218 -24.58 -7.05 -0.38
C LEU A 218 -25.80 -6.47 0.30
N THR A 219 -25.73 -6.23 1.61
CA THR A 219 -26.85 -5.70 2.39
C THR A 219 -27.15 -4.23 2.04
N PHE A 220 -26.12 -3.43 1.89
CA PHE A 220 -26.23 -2.02 1.51
C PHE A 220 -26.75 -1.86 0.07
N GLY A 221 -26.25 -2.66 -0.86
CA GLY A 221 -26.70 -2.68 -2.26
C GLY A 221 -28.17 -3.04 -2.40
N GLN A 222 -28.66 -4.04 -1.64
CA GLN A 222 -30.09 -4.38 -1.58
C GLN A 222 -30.91 -3.22 -1.00
N GLY A 223 -30.42 -2.54 0.01
CA GLY A 223 -31.02 -1.35 0.60
C GLY A 223 -31.15 -0.19 -0.40
N LEU A 224 -30.06 0.15 -1.09
CA LEU A 224 -30.05 1.22 -2.11
C LEU A 224 -31.01 0.92 -3.29
N MET A 225 -31.02 -0.32 -3.77
CA MET A 225 -31.96 -0.70 -4.83
C MET A 225 -33.42 -0.61 -4.39
N SER A 226 -33.71 -0.86 -3.12
CA SER A 226 -35.07 -0.72 -2.56
C SER A 226 -35.47 0.74 -2.38
N ALA A 227 -34.50 1.61 -1.99
CA ALA A 227 -34.73 3.04 -1.75
C ALA A 227 -34.89 3.87 -3.02
N GLY A 228 -34.36 3.43 -4.16
CA GLY A 228 -34.45 4.13 -5.46
C GLY A 228 -35.89 4.40 -5.96
N ARG A 229 -36.91 3.94 -5.23
CA ARG A 229 -38.33 4.15 -5.52
C ARG A 229 -38.77 5.60 -5.40
N SER A 230 -38.18 6.38 -4.50
CA SER A 230 -38.63 7.74 -4.20
C SER A 230 -38.03 8.81 -5.14
N VAL A 231 -36.83 8.53 -5.70
CA VAL A 231 -36.07 9.50 -6.49
C VAL A 231 -36.49 9.51 -7.98
N GLY A 232 -37.05 8.41 -8.48
CA GLY A 232 -37.35 8.23 -9.91
C GLY A 232 -38.68 8.71 -10.41
N SER A 233 -39.57 9.27 -9.57
CA SER A 233 -40.94 9.61 -9.95
C SER A 233 -41.07 10.85 -10.85
N GLN A 234 -40.05 11.71 -10.93
CA GLN A 234 -40.02 12.94 -11.71
C GLN A 234 -39.13 12.89 -12.97
N ALA A 235 -38.38 11.81 -13.17
CA ALA A 235 -37.49 11.65 -14.32
C ALA A 235 -38.23 11.08 -15.53
N GLY A 236 -37.81 11.42 -16.76
CA GLY A 236 -38.46 11.06 -18.02
C GLY A 236 -38.73 9.57 -18.22
N LYS A 237 -39.57 9.21 -19.18
CA LYS A 237 -40.10 7.84 -19.43
C LYS A 237 -39.01 6.74 -19.50
N SER A 238 -37.86 7.02 -20.10
CA SER A 238 -36.74 6.06 -20.21
C SER A 238 -36.07 5.77 -18.86
N TRP A 239 -35.91 6.78 -18.01
CA TRP A 239 -35.33 6.67 -16.67
C TRP A 239 -36.24 5.89 -15.73
N HIS A 240 -37.53 6.18 -15.78
CA HIS A 240 -38.52 5.46 -14.99
C HIS A 240 -38.54 3.96 -15.33
N LEU A 241 -38.42 3.63 -16.61
CA LEU A 241 -38.36 2.25 -17.09
C LEU A 241 -37.07 1.56 -16.63
N ALA A 242 -35.93 2.26 -16.65
CA ALA A 242 -34.65 1.74 -16.16
C ALA A 242 -34.68 1.43 -14.67
N LEU A 243 -35.19 2.34 -13.83
CA LEU A 243 -35.30 2.14 -12.38
C LEU A 243 -36.32 1.04 -12.02
N ALA A 244 -37.44 0.94 -12.75
CA ALA A 244 -38.42 -0.14 -12.57
C ALA A 244 -37.80 -1.52 -12.87
N ASN A 245 -37.00 -1.62 -13.92
CA ASN A 245 -36.28 -2.85 -14.26
C ASN A 245 -35.23 -3.23 -13.22
N LEU A 246 -34.45 -2.25 -12.72
CA LEU A 246 -33.49 -2.47 -11.63
C LEU A 246 -34.16 -3.08 -10.39
N LYS A 247 -35.31 -2.57 -10.01
CA LYS A 247 -36.07 -3.08 -8.85
C LYS A 247 -36.65 -4.48 -9.09
N ARG A 248 -37.24 -4.71 -10.25
CA ARG A 248 -37.85 -6.00 -10.58
C ARG A 248 -36.83 -7.15 -10.54
N ARG A 249 -35.58 -6.84 -10.87
CA ARG A 249 -34.45 -7.79 -10.89
C ARG A 249 -33.44 -7.55 -9.77
N ALA A 250 -33.85 -7.00 -8.65
CA ALA A 250 -32.95 -6.63 -7.54
C ALA A 250 -32.03 -7.79 -7.10
N SER A 251 -32.52 -9.03 -7.08
CA SER A 251 -31.74 -10.21 -6.70
C SER A 251 -30.63 -10.57 -7.71
N GLU A 252 -30.88 -10.44 -9.01
CA GLU A 252 -29.92 -10.73 -10.07
C GLU A 252 -28.92 -9.57 -10.23
N ASN A 253 -29.43 -8.35 -10.21
CA ASN A 253 -28.64 -7.14 -10.26
C ASN A 253 -27.74 -6.97 -9.02
N SER A 254 -28.11 -7.54 -7.85
CA SER A 254 -27.25 -7.53 -6.66
C SER A 254 -25.91 -8.22 -6.89
N VAL A 255 -25.91 -9.37 -7.58
CA VAL A 255 -24.67 -10.11 -7.88
C VAL A 255 -23.78 -9.30 -8.84
N GLN A 256 -24.41 -8.67 -9.85
CA GLN A 256 -23.69 -7.78 -10.79
C GLN A 256 -23.13 -6.57 -10.06
N LEU A 257 -23.96 -5.93 -9.23
CA LEU A 257 -23.57 -4.75 -8.44
C LEU A 257 -22.36 -5.04 -7.56
N VAL A 258 -22.36 -6.17 -6.84
CA VAL A 258 -21.24 -6.57 -5.99
C VAL A 258 -19.97 -6.81 -6.82
N SER A 259 -20.08 -7.50 -7.95
CA SER A 259 -18.94 -7.74 -8.83
C SER A 259 -18.36 -6.45 -9.39
N PHE A 260 -19.20 -5.49 -9.81
CA PHE A 260 -18.78 -4.16 -10.24
C PHE A 260 -18.14 -3.37 -9.10
N THR A 261 -18.77 -3.39 -7.92
CA THR A 261 -18.27 -2.73 -6.72
C THR A 261 -16.88 -3.25 -6.34
N ILE A 262 -16.66 -4.57 -6.36
CA ILE A 262 -15.35 -5.17 -6.04
C ILE A 262 -14.30 -4.72 -7.05
N ALA A 263 -14.60 -4.76 -8.34
CA ALA A 263 -13.67 -4.37 -9.40
C ALA A 263 -13.29 -2.88 -9.29
N ILE A 264 -14.28 -2.00 -9.14
CA ILE A 264 -14.07 -0.55 -8.99
C ILE A 264 -13.37 -0.22 -7.68
N LYS A 265 -13.74 -0.88 -6.56
CA LYS A 265 -13.09 -0.72 -5.26
C LYS A 265 -11.60 -1.04 -5.34
N LEU A 266 -11.22 -2.18 -5.94
CA LEU A 266 -9.81 -2.58 -6.04
C LEU A 266 -9.01 -1.60 -6.89
N LEU A 267 -9.59 -1.11 -7.97
CA LEU A 267 -8.99 -0.08 -8.81
C LEU A 267 -8.78 1.24 -8.03
N LEU A 268 -9.81 1.71 -7.33
CA LEU A 268 -9.72 2.93 -6.52
C LEU A 268 -8.71 2.76 -5.37
N LEU A 269 -8.71 1.60 -4.71
CA LEU A 269 -7.81 1.32 -3.60
C LEU A 269 -6.34 1.44 -4.04
N ILE A 270 -5.97 0.81 -5.15
CA ILE A 270 -4.59 0.88 -5.68
C ILE A 270 -4.26 2.32 -6.09
N THR A 271 -5.20 3.04 -6.72
CA THR A 271 -4.99 4.42 -7.15
C THR A 271 -4.78 5.37 -5.96
N VAL A 272 -5.59 5.24 -4.92
CA VAL A 272 -5.46 6.04 -3.68
C VAL A 272 -4.15 5.72 -2.98
N MET A 273 -3.84 4.45 -2.81
CA MET A 273 -2.61 4.02 -2.15
C MET A 273 -1.37 4.50 -2.89
N LYS A 274 -1.35 4.42 -4.24
CA LYS A 274 -0.27 5.00 -5.06
C LYS A 274 -0.08 6.49 -4.76
N ASN A 275 -1.16 7.26 -4.84
CA ASN A 275 -1.08 8.71 -4.67
C ASN A 275 -0.72 9.09 -3.22
N SER A 276 -1.25 8.38 -2.23
CA SER A 276 -0.92 8.62 -0.82
C SER A 276 0.57 8.38 -0.54
N ILE A 277 1.15 7.29 -1.06
CA ILE A 277 2.57 6.97 -0.87
C ILE A 277 3.46 7.99 -1.58
N ILE A 278 3.13 8.37 -2.82
CA ILE A 278 3.92 9.34 -3.56
C ILE A 278 3.88 10.71 -2.85
N LEU A 279 2.70 11.14 -2.38
CA LEU A 279 2.55 12.38 -1.63
C LEU A 279 3.33 12.35 -0.32
N GLU A 280 3.26 11.25 0.43
CA GLU A 280 4.01 11.06 1.67
C GLU A 280 5.51 11.14 1.43
N TRP A 281 6.01 10.48 0.40
CA TRP A 281 7.42 10.55 0.03
C TRP A 281 7.85 11.93 -0.42
N GLN A 282 7.03 12.64 -1.20
CA GLN A 282 7.31 14.03 -1.60
C GLN A 282 7.31 14.99 -0.41
N GLN A 283 6.43 14.77 0.57
CA GLN A 283 6.42 15.57 1.80
C GLN A 283 7.62 15.31 2.70
N GLN A 284 8.11 14.06 2.71
CA GLN A 284 9.33 13.71 3.45
C GLN A 284 10.59 14.36 2.83
N PHE A 285 10.59 14.61 1.51
CA PHE A 285 11.73 15.15 0.77
C PHE A 285 11.29 16.34 -0.11
N PRO A 286 11.04 17.53 0.46
CA PRO A 286 10.74 18.73 -0.32
C PRO A 286 11.87 19.06 -1.30
N GLU A 287 11.54 19.66 -2.44
CA GLU A 287 12.52 20.06 -3.47
C GLU A 287 13.63 20.99 -2.93
N ASN A 288 13.32 21.79 -1.89
CA ASN A 288 14.25 22.71 -1.23
C ASN A 288 14.98 22.09 -0.04
N THR A 289 15.15 20.77 -0.01
CA THR A 289 15.87 20.09 1.08
C THR A 289 17.38 20.31 0.92
N PRO A 290 18.11 20.69 1.99
CA PRO A 290 19.56 20.82 1.95
C PRO A 290 20.23 19.53 1.47
N ASN A 291 21.17 19.67 0.55
CA ASN A 291 21.91 18.56 -0.01
C ASN A 291 23.34 18.43 0.56
N HIS A 292 23.80 19.44 1.28
CA HIS A 292 25.10 19.43 1.97
C HIS A 292 24.95 19.89 3.41
N TYR A 293 25.69 19.26 4.31
CA TYR A 293 25.88 19.73 5.68
C TYR A 293 27.33 20.07 5.88
N VAL A 294 27.56 21.28 6.41
CA VAL A 294 28.88 21.84 6.66
C VAL A 294 29.06 21.98 8.16
N MET A 295 30.04 21.27 8.72
CA MET A 295 30.23 21.09 10.15
C MET A 295 31.65 21.53 10.57
N ASN A 296 31.85 21.72 11.87
CA ASN A 296 33.12 22.14 12.45
C ASN A 296 33.62 23.51 11.90
N ILE A 297 32.68 24.40 11.65
CA ILE A 297 32.99 25.77 11.27
C ILE A 297 33.44 26.50 12.55
N ALA A 298 34.59 27.20 12.50
CA ALA A 298 35.05 28.06 13.58
C ALA A 298 34.42 29.45 13.45
N GLU A 299 34.30 30.16 14.58
CA GLU A 299 33.65 31.48 14.63
C GLU A 299 34.31 32.50 13.69
N ASP A 300 35.63 32.50 13.62
CA ASP A 300 36.42 33.38 12.74
C ASP A 300 36.24 33.12 11.25
N GLN A 301 35.75 31.94 10.89
CA GLN A 301 35.49 31.51 9.50
C GLN A 301 34.11 31.93 9.00
N LEU A 302 33.13 32.22 9.88
CA LEU A 302 31.74 32.49 9.52
C LEU A 302 31.61 33.58 8.45
N GLY A 303 32.28 34.73 8.64
CA GLY A 303 32.17 35.82 7.69
C GLY A 303 32.77 35.54 6.30
N ALA A 304 33.75 34.63 6.21
CA ALA A 304 34.31 34.19 4.93
C ALA A 304 33.40 33.15 4.25
N ILE A 305 32.78 32.27 5.03
CA ILE A 305 31.85 31.26 4.58
C ILE A 305 30.56 31.92 4.07
N ASP A 306 30.02 32.91 4.76
CA ASP A 306 28.85 33.67 4.31
C ASP A 306 29.08 34.36 2.97
N ARG A 307 30.27 34.92 2.76
CA ARG A 307 30.66 35.49 1.45
C ARG A 307 30.65 34.41 0.36
N PHE A 308 31.28 33.28 0.63
CA PHE A 308 31.30 32.14 -0.32
C PHE A 308 29.90 31.65 -0.67
N VAL A 309 29.01 31.52 0.31
CA VAL A 309 27.61 31.13 0.15
C VAL A 309 26.88 32.11 -0.78
N ASN A 310 27.02 33.41 -0.53
CA ASN A 310 26.37 34.45 -1.33
C ASN A 310 26.92 34.53 -2.77
N GLU A 311 28.24 34.44 -2.96
CA GLU A 311 28.89 34.49 -4.27
C GLU A 311 28.48 33.32 -5.15
N ASN A 312 28.28 32.13 -4.58
CA ASN A 312 27.90 30.92 -5.28
C ASN A 312 26.39 30.69 -5.31
N LYS A 313 25.55 31.64 -4.87
CA LYS A 313 24.08 31.56 -4.81
C LYS A 313 23.59 30.31 -4.08
N ILE A 314 24.30 29.87 -3.07
CA ILE A 314 23.94 28.72 -2.24
C ILE A 314 22.85 29.18 -1.27
N GLN A 315 21.76 28.39 -1.19
CA GLN A 315 20.74 28.63 -0.16
C GLN A 315 21.21 28.00 1.16
N SER A 316 21.44 28.83 2.18
CA SER A 316 21.84 28.41 3.52
C SER A 316 20.67 28.57 4.49
N GLN A 317 20.54 27.66 5.44
CA GLN A 317 19.61 27.78 6.57
C GLN A 317 20.17 28.61 7.74
N GLY A 318 21.34 29.22 7.56
CA GLY A 318 22.09 29.87 8.61
C GLY A 318 23.07 28.93 9.31
N ALA A 319 23.87 29.51 10.20
CA ALA A 319 24.82 28.77 11.03
C ALA A 319 24.26 28.62 12.45
N TYR A 320 24.22 27.36 12.93
CA TYR A 320 23.78 27.04 14.28
C TYR A 320 24.99 26.71 15.15
N GLU A 321 25.00 27.22 16.36
CA GLU A 321 26.01 26.89 17.37
C GLU A 321 25.79 25.46 17.88
N VAL A 322 26.85 24.69 17.89
CA VAL A 322 26.83 23.30 18.36
C VAL A 322 27.92 23.10 19.41
N PHE A 323 27.50 22.59 20.52
CA PHE A 323 28.33 22.24 21.66
C PHE A 323 28.40 20.71 21.78
N ARG A 324 29.60 20.18 21.96
CA ARG A 324 29.76 18.73 22.17
C ARG A 324 29.71 18.42 23.64
N GLY A 325 28.73 17.68 24.06
CA GLY A 325 28.53 17.30 25.45
C GLY A 325 27.91 15.94 25.61
N ARG A 326 28.02 15.39 26.82
CA ARG A 326 27.47 14.11 27.21
C ARG A 326 26.39 14.30 28.26
N LEU A 327 25.26 13.62 28.11
CA LEU A 327 24.28 13.46 29.19
C LEU A 327 24.84 12.42 30.18
N SER A 328 25.13 12.84 31.40
CA SER A 328 25.80 12.03 32.43
C SER A 328 24.85 11.42 33.43
N ALA A 329 23.78 12.15 33.83
CA ALA A 329 22.81 11.66 34.80
C ALA A 329 21.40 12.21 34.52
N VAL A 330 20.39 11.50 35.00
CA VAL A 330 18.98 11.92 35.05
C VAL A 330 18.55 11.81 36.52
N ASN A 331 18.07 12.93 37.11
CA ASN A 331 17.68 13.00 38.52
C ASN A 331 18.78 12.53 39.51
N GLY A 332 20.05 12.73 39.15
CA GLY A 332 21.20 12.28 39.94
C GLY A 332 21.59 10.81 39.74
N GLU A 333 20.81 10.03 39.01
CA GLU A 333 21.19 8.68 38.62
C GLU A 333 22.14 8.69 37.44
N LEU A 334 23.34 8.14 37.61
CA LEU A 334 24.34 8.06 36.56
C LEU A 334 23.88 7.12 35.43
N LEU A 335 23.97 7.59 34.20
CA LEU A 335 23.70 6.74 33.04
C LEU A 335 24.90 5.83 32.78
N VAL A 336 24.68 4.51 32.89
CA VAL A 336 25.74 3.50 32.68
C VAL A 336 26.04 3.36 31.21
N ASN A 337 27.30 3.52 30.81
CA ASN A 337 27.75 3.24 29.45
C ASN A 337 27.77 1.73 29.20
N ARG A 338 27.37 1.30 28.02
CA ARG A 338 27.31 -0.11 27.61
C ARG A 338 28.68 -0.82 27.74
N GLU A 339 29.79 -0.08 27.60
CA GLU A 339 31.16 -0.60 27.75
C GLU A 339 31.50 -0.96 29.21
N VAL A 340 30.94 -0.25 30.19
CA VAL A 340 31.19 -0.51 31.62
C VAL A 340 30.31 -1.64 32.16
N SER A 341 29.12 -1.82 31.58
CA SER A 341 28.22 -2.91 31.99
C SER A 341 28.68 -4.30 31.50
N GLU A 342 29.44 -4.38 30.40
CA GLU A 342 30.04 -5.65 29.95
C GLU A 342 31.28 -6.05 30.77
N GLU A 343 32.08 -5.08 31.27
CA GLU A 343 33.16 -5.37 32.21
C GLU A 343 32.66 -5.80 33.59
N LEU A 344 31.60 -5.19 34.11
CA LEU A 344 30.99 -5.57 35.39
C LEU A 344 30.31 -6.94 35.37
N ASN A 345 29.72 -7.31 34.20
CA ASN A 345 29.13 -8.63 34.01
C ASN A 345 30.16 -9.75 33.74
N SER A 346 31.40 -9.40 33.31
CA SER A 346 32.45 -10.40 33.12
C SER A 346 33.11 -10.85 34.43
N ASP A 347 33.06 -10.04 35.49
CA ASP A 347 33.61 -10.39 36.80
C ASP A 347 32.64 -11.15 37.70
N GLU A 348 31.31 -11.15 37.43
CA GLU A 348 30.31 -11.90 38.20
C GLU A 348 29.98 -13.31 37.66
N VAL A 349 30.46 -13.71 36.46
CA VAL A 349 30.12 -15.01 35.83
C VAL A 349 30.95 -16.18 36.33
N ASN A 350 31.87 -15.98 37.30
CA ASN A 350 32.70 -17.08 37.84
C ASN A 350 32.33 -17.58 39.25
N SER A 351 31.12 -17.37 39.72
CA SER A 351 30.65 -18.08 40.92
C SER A 351 29.20 -18.55 40.81
N ASP A 352 29.13 -19.86 40.70
CA ASP A 352 28.03 -20.75 41.06
C ASP A 352 26.72 -20.79 40.28
N LYS A 353 26.61 -21.90 39.56
CA LYS A 353 25.35 -22.57 39.22
C LYS A 353 24.53 -22.86 40.48
N SER A 354 23.31 -22.54 40.39
CA SER A 354 22.09 -23.17 40.96
C SER A 354 21.21 -22.22 41.78
N THR A 355 20.05 -21.99 41.32
CA THR A 355 18.74 -22.28 41.90
C THR A 355 17.66 -21.35 41.36
N ASN A 356 16.61 -21.98 40.83
CA ASN A 356 15.29 -21.40 40.58
C ASN A 356 14.81 -20.56 41.76
N LYS A 357 14.31 -19.33 41.44
CA LYS A 357 13.13 -18.80 42.14
C LYS A 357 12.47 -17.71 41.32
N GLU A 358 11.25 -17.99 40.93
CA GLU A 358 10.25 -16.98 40.65
C GLU A 358 10.12 -16.06 41.87
N ALA A 359 10.28 -14.75 41.66
CA ALA A 359 9.82 -13.73 42.59
C ALA A 359 9.62 -12.43 41.79
N ASP A 360 8.37 -12.08 41.76
CA ASP A 360 7.78 -10.76 41.47
C ASP A 360 8.60 -9.65 42.17
N GLY A 361 9.17 -8.72 41.39
CA GLY A 361 9.91 -7.60 41.92
C GLY A 361 10.40 -6.75 40.73
N GLN A 362 9.89 -5.54 40.62
CA GLN A 362 10.35 -4.50 39.69
C GLN A 362 11.87 -4.32 39.83
N ASP A 363 12.64 -5.00 38.98
CA ASP A 363 14.05 -4.68 38.77
C ASP A 363 14.11 -3.43 37.89
N GLU A 364 14.36 -2.30 38.49
CA GLU A 364 14.83 -1.09 37.81
C GLU A 364 16.23 -1.38 37.23
N SER A 365 16.24 -1.87 36.00
CA SER A 365 17.47 -1.96 35.23
C SER A 365 18.04 -0.54 35.05
N PRO A 366 19.34 -0.30 35.31
CA PRO A 366 19.93 1.01 35.20
C PRO A 366 19.72 1.58 33.79
N ARG A 367 19.29 2.83 33.70
CA ARG A 367 19.00 3.53 32.44
C ARG A 367 20.26 3.51 31.56
N GLN A 368 20.17 2.87 30.39
CA GLN A 368 21.29 2.80 29.45
C GLN A 368 21.51 4.19 28.82
N GLY A 369 22.63 4.78 29.11
CA GLY A 369 23.05 6.08 28.55
C GLY A 369 23.28 6.02 27.04
N MET A 370 23.35 7.18 26.40
CA MET A 370 23.61 7.26 24.96
C MET A 370 25.07 6.93 24.58
N GLY A 371 25.98 6.75 25.54
CA GLY A 371 27.37 6.28 25.39
C GLY A 371 28.27 7.14 24.48
N ARG A 372 27.75 8.21 23.86
CA ARG A 372 28.44 9.07 22.91
C ARG A 372 28.19 10.54 23.21
N GLU A 373 29.09 11.38 22.74
CA GLU A 373 28.88 12.83 22.73
C GLU A 373 27.70 13.22 21.84
N LEU A 374 26.90 14.14 22.31
CA LEU A 374 25.75 14.70 21.63
C LEU A 374 26.09 16.09 21.09
N GLY A 375 25.55 16.43 19.95
CA GLY A 375 25.50 17.83 19.50
C GLY A 375 24.35 18.53 20.23
N LEU A 376 24.68 19.44 21.11
CA LEU A 376 23.77 20.29 21.87
C LEU A 376 23.71 21.67 21.22
N THR A 377 22.58 22.33 21.29
CA THR A 377 22.40 23.68 20.77
C THR A 377 21.50 24.49 21.69
N TRP A 378 21.46 25.78 21.48
CA TRP A 378 20.51 26.67 22.14
C TRP A 378 19.63 27.38 21.11
N GLY A 379 18.47 27.87 21.53
CA GLY A 379 17.60 28.65 20.69
C GLY A 379 16.45 29.29 21.47
N ASN A 380 16.12 30.52 21.08
CA ASN A 380 15.05 31.31 21.71
C ASN A 380 13.65 30.97 21.15
N GLU A 381 13.61 30.34 19.98
CA GLU A 381 12.36 29.94 19.32
C GLU A 381 12.32 28.40 19.13
N ILE A 382 11.12 27.87 19.06
CA ILE A 382 10.92 26.45 18.73
C ILE A 382 11.49 26.19 17.33
N PRO A 383 12.40 25.21 17.14
CA PRO A 383 12.96 24.90 15.84
C PRO A 383 11.87 24.60 14.81
N TYR A 384 12.09 25.04 13.59
CA TYR A 384 11.12 24.87 12.50
C TYR A 384 10.67 23.41 12.34
N GLN A 385 9.36 23.18 12.16
CA GLN A 385 8.71 21.87 12.09
C GLN A 385 8.79 21.01 13.37
N ASN A 386 9.29 21.51 14.47
CA ASN A 386 9.15 20.85 15.75
C ASN A 386 7.79 21.22 16.36
N LYS A 387 7.17 20.25 17.02
CA LYS A 387 5.89 20.41 17.71
C LYS A 387 6.08 20.17 19.20
N LEU A 388 5.65 21.12 20.01
CA LEU A 388 5.62 20.94 21.45
C LEU A 388 4.54 19.92 21.80
N LEU A 389 4.89 18.84 22.47
CA LEU A 389 3.96 17.81 22.93
C LEU A 389 3.52 18.08 24.36
N ASP A 390 4.47 18.48 25.22
CA ASP A 390 4.20 18.73 26.62
C ASP A 390 5.12 19.84 27.16
N GLY A 391 4.67 20.53 28.23
CA GLY A 391 5.42 21.62 28.86
C GLY A 391 5.28 22.98 28.16
N GLN A 392 6.21 23.87 28.42
CA GLN A 392 6.25 25.23 27.88
C GLN A 392 7.64 25.58 27.38
N TRP A 393 7.69 26.34 26.28
CA TRP A 393 8.93 26.93 25.79
C TRP A 393 9.30 28.17 26.61
N TRP A 394 10.59 28.37 26.87
CA TRP A 394 11.09 29.51 27.62
C TRP A 394 10.92 30.84 26.90
N GLN A 395 10.99 31.92 27.66
CA GLN A 395 11.07 33.27 27.10
C GLN A 395 12.55 33.69 26.90
N PRO A 396 12.85 34.54 25.91
CA PRO A 396 14.23 34.93 25.59
C PRO A 396 15.02 35.53 26.78
N ASP A 397 14.32 36.12 27.75
CA ASP A 397 14.92 36.78 28.93
C ASP A 397 15.08 35.84 30.14
N ASP A 398 14.73 34.59 30.03
CA ASP A 398 14.84 33.63 31.13
C ASP A 398 16.31 33.35 31.47
N GLN A 399 16.69 33.69 32.69
CA GLN A 399 18.04 33.49 33.21
C GLN A 399 18.25 32.09 33.84
N GLN A 400 17.17 31.36 34.12
CA GLN A 400 17.26 30.00 34.63
C GLN A 400 17.56 29.04 33.49
N GLY A 401 18.54 28.14 33.71
CA GLY A 401 18.86 27.11 32.74
C GLY A 401 17.69 26.19 32.50
N GLN A 402 17.36 25.94 31.24
CA GLN A 402 16.24 25.11 30.82
C GLN A 402 16.62 24.26 29.61
N VAL A 403 16.00 23.05 29.49
CA VAL A 403 16.22 22.16 28.35
C VAL A 403 14.92 21.61 27.81
N SER A 404 14.83 21.55 26.49
CA SER A 404 13.78 20.87 25.75
C SER A 404 14.32 19.56 25.17
N VAL A 405 13.63 18.45 25.41
CA VAL A 405 14.05 17.10 25.02
C VAL A 405 13.17 16.59 23.88
N GLU A 406 13.76 15.85 22.95
CA GLU A 406 13.03 15.16 21.88
C GLU A 406 12.27 13.95 22.45
N SER A 407 11.03 13.73 22.00
CA SER A 407 10.07 12.76 22.56
C SER A 407 10.57 11.31 22.56
N THR A 408 11.19 10.85 21.48
CA THR A 408 11.69 9.47 21.39
C THR A 408 12.82 9.19 22.40
N ILE A 409 13.64 10.21 22.64
CA ILE A 409 14.71 10.11 23.65
C ILE A 409 14.13 10.24 25.06
N ALA A 410 13.15 11.11 25.25
CA ALA A 410 12.44 11.24 26.52
C ALA A 410 11.78 9.90 26.92
N GLU A 411 11.06 9.27 26.02
CA GLU A 411 10.47 7.93 26.27
C GLU A 411 11.53 6.86 26.56
N ARG A 412 12.61 6.82 25.74
CA ARG A 412 13.66 5.80 25.90
C ARG A 412 14.40 5.90 27.22
N LEU A 413 14.65 7.13 27.70
CA LEU A 413 15.34 7.38 28.96
C LEU A 413 14.38 7.61 30.13
N SER A 414 13.06 7.46 29.91
CA SER A 414 12.00 7.72 30.89
C SER A 414 12.16 9.10 31.54
N ILE A 415 12.37 10.13 30.70
CA ILE A 415 12.49 11.52 31.11
C ILE A 415 11.10 12.17 31.10
N GLU A 416 10.73 12.79 32.21
CA GLU A 416 9.47 13.51 32.39
C GLU A 416 9.71 15.01 32.57
N LEU A 417 8.64 15.80 32.48
CA LEU A 417 8.71 17.24 32.75
C LEU A 417 9.14 17.50 34.20
N GLY A 418 10.13 18.40 34.37
CA GLY A 418 10.67 18.74 35.67
C GLY A 418 11.86 17.90 36.10
N ASP A 419 12.19 16.83 35.38
CA ASP A 419 13.41 16.05 35.64
C ASP A 419 14.66 16.88 35.49
N GLU A 420 15.66 16.61 36.33
CA GLU A 420 16.98 17.29 36.28
C GLU A 420 17.95 16.47 35.43
N LEU A 421 18.42 17.07 34.34
CA LEU A 421 19.43 16.48 33.46
C LEU A 421 20.80 17.07 33.74
N THR A 422 21.77 16.18 34.00
CA THR A 422 23.17 16.57 34.23
C THR A 422 24.01 16.32 32.98
N PHE A 423 24.68 17.34 32.49
CA PHE A 423 25.54 17.31 31.31
C PHE A 423 27.01 17.57 31.68
N ASP A 424 27.89 16.91 30.93
CA ASP A 424 29.32 17.17 30.94
C ASP A 424 29.76 17.72 29.58
N LEU A 425 30.24 18.95 29.54
CA LEU A 425 30.81 19.65 28.39
C LEU A 425 32.28 19.92 28.62
N GLY A 426 33.17 19.08 28.13
CA GLY A 426 34.60 19.25 28.22
C GLY A 426 35.14 19.36 29.67
N GLY A 427 34.54 18.59 30.60
CA GLY A 427 34.88 18.52 32.00
C GLY A 427 34.16 19.55 32.90
N LYS A 428 33.32 20.41 32.34
CA LYS A 428 32.40 21.26 33.11
C LYS A 428 31.03 20.60 33.20
N VAL A 429 30.60 20.33 34.43
CA VAL A 429 29.31 19.67 34.71
C VAL A 429 28.28 20.71 35.12
N PHE A 430 27.09 20.65 34.55
CA PHE A 430 25.94 21.47 34.92
C PHE A 430 24.65 20.68 34.87
N THR A 431 23.66 21.11 35.66
CA THR A 431 22.35 20.44 35.75
C THR A 431 21.25 21.43 35.41
N VAL A 432 20.26 20.99 34.60
CA VAL A 432 19.16 21.83 34.16
C VAL A 432 17.85 21.02 34.16
N PRO A 433 16.69 21.65 34.51
CA PRO A 433 15.39 21.00 34.46
C PRO A 433 14.85 20.90 33.04
N VAL A 434 14.12 19.82 32.80
CA VAL A 434 13.34 19.62 31.57
C VAL A 434 12.05 20.46 31.64
N THR A 435 11.92 21.44 30.77
CA THR A 435 10.75 22.32 30.74
C THR A 435 9.78 21.99 29.61
N SER A 436 10.23 21.23 28.60
CA SER A 436 9.37 20.83 27.52
C SER A 436 9.84 19.54 26.83
N ILE A 437 8.88 18.81 26.28
CA ILE A 437 9.09 17.65 25.41
C ILE A 437 8.53 17.99 24.04
N ARG A 438 9.32 17.76 22.99
CA ARG A 438 8.95 18.10 21.61
C ARG A 438 9.08 16.92 20.67
N GLU A 439 8.18 16.87 19.69
CA GLU A 439 8.25 15.99 18.54
C GLU A 439 9.16 16.60 17.48
N VAL A 440 10.16 15.85 17.03
CA VAL A 440 11.10 16.26 15.99
C VAL A 440 10.89 15.41 14.74
N LYS A 441 10.59 16.07 13.62
CA LYS A 441 10.49 15.39 12.33
C LYS A 441 11.88 15.21 11.71
N TRP A 442 12.58 14.16 12.11
CA TRP A 442 13.93 13.84 11.61
C TRP A 442 14.00 13.64 10.09
N GLN A 443 12.85 13.32 9.46
CA GLN A 443 12.76 13.14 8.01
C GLN A 443 12.88 14.46 7.23
N SER A 444 12.58 15.60 7.86
CA SER A 444 12.58 16.92 7.20
C SER A 444 13.95 17.40 6.71
N ARG A 445 15.03 16.71 7.12
CA ARG A 445 16.43 17.04 6.80
C ARG A 445 16.83 18.49 7.11
N GLN A 446 16.10 19.13 7.97
CA GLN A 446 16.56 20.38 8.58
C GLN A 446 17.49 20.06 9.75
N LEU A 447 18.32 21.02 10.11
CA LEU A 447 19.15 20.89 11.28
C LEU A 447 18.25 20.79 12.51
N ASN A 448 18.21 19.61 13.09
CA ASN A 448 17.47 19.31 14.30
C ASN A 448 18.41 18.72 15.35
N PHE A 449 18.10 18.99 16.59
CA PHE A 449 18.90 18.57 17.74
C PHE A 449 18.04 17.78 18.72
N ILE A 450 18.64 16.80 19.36
CA ILE A 450 17.96 15.98 20.36
C ILE A 450 17.58 16.81 21.57
N MET A 451 18.48 17.70 21.99
CA MET A 451 18.31 18.60 23.13
C MET A 451 18.61 20.02 22.71
N VAL A 452 17.72 20.93 23.08
CA VAL A 452 17.86 22.38 22.86
C VAL A 452 17.76 23.08 24.20
N PHE A 453 18.66 24.01 24.44
CA PHE A 453 18.76 24.77 25.68
C PHE A 453 18.33 26.21 25.46
N ASN A 454 18.04 26.92 26.54
CA ASN A 454 18.02 28.37 26.49
C ASN A 454 19.46 28.95 26.47
N GLU A 455 19.62 30.15 25.97
CA GLU A 455 20.93 30.81 25.75
C GLU A 455 21.80 30.87 27.03
N SER A 456 21.17 31.08 28.18
CA SER A 456 21.87 31.27 29.48
C SER A 456 22.74 30.08 29.90
N VAL A 457 22.46 28.86 29.38
CA VAL A 457 23.18 27.64 29.76
C VAL A 457 24.50 27.49 29.01
N LEU A 458 24.48 27.77 27.69
CA LEU A 458 25.58 27.40 26.80
C LEU A 458 26.48 28.57 26.37
N LYS A 459 26.11 29.81 26.66
CA LYS A 459 26.80 31.05 26.23
C LYS A 459 28.29 31.10 26.53
N ASP A 460 28.71 30.53 27.66
CA ASP A 460 30.11 30.61 28.13
C ASP A 460 30.95 29.39 27.68
N PHE A 461 30.42 28.53 26.83
CA PHE A 461 31.14 27.37 26.32
C PHE A 461 31.63 27.60 24.90
N PRO A 462 32.78 27.02 24.51
CA PRO A 462 33.27 27.11 23.14
C PRO A 462 32.34 26.36 22.17
N ALA A 463 31.85 27.07 21.16
CA ALA A 463 30.96 26.53 20.14
C ALA A 463 31.74 26.23 18.84
N THR A 464 31.23 25.22 18.11
CA THR A 464 31.48 25.06 16.68
C THR A 464 30.17 25.30 15.93
N TYR A 465 30.25 25.70 14.68
CA TYR A 465 29.06 26.00 13.90
C TYR A 465 28.77 24.88 12.87
N ILE A 466 27.50 24.65 12.67
CA ILE A 466 26.98 23.76 11.62
C ILE A 466 25.98 24.52 10.75
N SER A 467 26.06 24.32 9.44
CA SER A 467 25.12 24.91 8.48
C SER A 467 24.63 23.87 7.49
N ALA A 468 23.38 24.02 7.07
CA ALA A 468 22.79 23.17 6.05
C ALA A 468 22.58 23.97 4.76
N TRP A 469 23.13 23.45 3.65
CA TRP A 469 23.20 24.14 2.38
C TRP A 469 22.46 23.38 1.29
N MET A 470 21.77 24.12 0.45
CA MET A 470 21.31 23.66 -0.84
C MET A 470 22.25 24.21 -1.91
N VAL A 471 23.18 23.35 -2.34
CA VAL A 471 24.19 23.68 -3.34
C VAL A 471 23.63 23.37 -4.72
N PRO A 472 23.48 24.36 -5.62
CA PRO A 472 23.06 24.14 -6.98
C PRO A 472 24.13 23.36 -7.77
N ASP A 473 23.73 22.63 -8.81
CA ASP A 473 24.67 21.79 -9.58
C ASP A 473 25.84 22.59 -10.17
N GLU A 474 25.61 23.86 -10.53
CA GLU A 474 26.62 24.78 -11.05
C GLU A 474 27.72 25.10 -10.03
N ALA A 475 27.39 25.17 -8.76
CA ALA A 475 28.31 25.50 -7.67
C ALA A 475 29.07 24.26 -7.11
N LYS A 476 28.68 23.03 -7.50
CA LYS A 476 29.33 21.80 -7.00
C LYS A 476 30.82 21.74 -7.33
N SER A 477 31.24 22.26 -8.48
CA SER A 477 32.66 22.31 -8.85
C SER A 477 33.51 23.16 -7.89
N ASN A 478 32.91 24.19 -7.26
CA ASN A 478 33.58 25.12 -6.36
C ASN A 478 33.73 24.55 -4.94
N MET A 479 33.01 23.44 -4.62
CA MET A 479 33.08 22.81 -3.29
C MET A 479 34.45 22.23 -2.98
N ALA A 480 35.17 21.73 -3.98
CA ALA A 480 36.53 21.23 -3.80
C ALA A 480 37.51 22.36 -3.40
N ASP A 481 37.36 23.56 -3.97
CA ASP A 481 38.19 24.71 -3.65
C ASP A 481 37.79 25.33 -2.29
N PHE A 482 36.50 25.29 -1.96
CA PHE A 482 36.03 25.63 -0.62
C PHE A 482 36.71 24.78 0.47
N LEU A 483 36.75 23.44 0.29
CA LEU A 483 37.40 22.55 1.27
C LEU A 483 38.90 22.75 1.37
N LYS A 484 39.59 23.18 0.29
CA LYS A 484 41.00 23.56 0.36
C LYS A 484 41.22 24.85 1.15
N GLN A 485 40.30 25.79 1.04
CA GLN A 485 40.37 27.07 1.74
C GLN A 485 40.05 26.91 3.24
N PHE A 486 39.14 25.98 3.58
CA PHE A 486 38.71 25.71 4.95
C PHE A 486 38.97 24.26 5.38
N PRO A 487 40.24 23.87 5.64
CA PRO A 487 40.59 22.46 5.86
C PRO A 487 40.07 21.89 7.19
N THR A 488 39.63 22.71 8.13
CA THR A 488 39.03 22.33 9.42
C THR A 488 37.55 21.96 9.27
N VAL A 489 36.92 22.45 8.20
CA VAL A 489 35.52 22.26 7.94
C VAL A 489 35.28 20.87 7.35
N THR A 490 34.30 20.19 7.89
CA THR A 490 33.84 18.90 7.36
C THR A 490 32.56 19.10 6.57
N MET A 491 32.57 18.69 5.31
CA MET A 491 31.37 18.74 4.46
C MET A 491 30.86 17.32 4.16
N MET A 492 29.58 17.12 4.36
CA MET A 492 28.90 15.87 4.05
C MET A 492 27.91 16.10 2.91
N ASP A 493 28.17 15.48 1.75
CA ASP A 493 27.29 15.53 0.58
C ASP A 493 26.21 14.43 0.68
N PHE A 494 24.99 14.84 0.90
CA PHE A 494 23.81 13.96 0.84
C PHE A 494 23.12 13.98 -0.52
N GLY A 495 23.57 14.82 -1.45
CA GLY A 495 22.95 14.96 -2.77
C GLY A 495 22.96 13.67 -3.57
N ALA A 496 24.05 12.89 -3.50
CA ALA A 496 24.16 11.58 -4.14
C ALA A 496 23.16 10.58 -3.56
N ILE A 497 23.01 10.54 -2.23
CA ILE A 497 22.06 9.67 -1.53
C ILE A 497 20.62 10.07 -1.87
N LEU A 498 20.34 11.39 -1.89
CA LEU A 498 19.03 11.92 -2.29
C LEU A 498 18.67 11.52 -3.73
N LYS A 499 19.62 11.72 -4.65
CA LYS A 499 19.43 11.35 -6.06
C LYS A 499 19.11 9.85 -6.21
N GLN A 500 19.82 9.01 -5.47
CA GLN A 500 19.56 7.56 -5.46
C GLN A 500 18.17 7.23 -4.88
N LEU A 501 17.75 7.92 -3.80
CA LEU A 501 16.40 7.79 -3.23
C LEU A 501 15.32 8.17 -4.23
N TYR A 502 15.45 9.33 -4.89
CA TYR A 502 14.49 9.75 -5.91
C TYR A 502 14.41 8.75 -7.06
N GLN A 503 15.54 8.20 -7.50
CA GLN A 503 15.55 7.16 -8.52
C GLN A 503 14.78 5.91 -8.07
N VAL A 504 14.97 5.46 -6.83
CA VAL A 504 14.22 4.31 -6.28
C VAL A 504 12.71 4.61 -6.21
N ILE A 505 12.33 5.81 -5.76
CA ILE A 505 10.94 6.26 -5.70
C ILE A 505 10.31 6.25 -7.10
N GLU A 506 11.00 6.78 -8.08
CA GLU A 506 10.55 6.80 -9.48
C GLU A 506 10.37 5.39 -10.04
N GLN A 507 11.31 4.48 -9.80
CA GLN A 507 11.22 3.09 -10.23
C GLN A 507 10.04 2.35 -9.61
N VAL A 508 9.86 2.52 -8.29
CA VAL A 508 8.71 1.94 -7.58
C VAL A 508 7.41 2.52 -8.14
N SER A 509 7.37 3.80 -8.44
CA SER A 509 6.20 4.46 -9.05
C SER A 509 5.86 3.86 -10.42
N ILE A 510 6.84 3.64 -11.28
CA ILE A 510 6.67 3.00 -12.60
C ILE A 510 6.15 1.56 -12.44
N ALA A 511 6.72 0.80 -11.50
CA ALA A 511 6.27 -0.56 -11.22
C ALA A 511 4.81 -0.60 -10.76
N ILE A 512 4.41 0.33 -9.88
CA ILE A 512 3.03 0.48 -9.41
C ILE A 512 2.10 0.85 -10.57
N GLU A 513 2.52 1.74 -11.47
CA GLU A 513 1.72 2.11 -12.66
C GLU A 513 1.47 0.92 -13.58
N LEU A 514 2.48 0.09 -13.78
CA LEU A 514 2.34 -1.12 -14.58
C LEU A 514 1.34 -2.11 -13.94
N ILE A 515 1.43 -2.31 -12.63
CA ILE A 515 0.46 -3.13 -11.88
C ILE A 515 -0.94 -2.52 -11.98
N LEU A 516 -1.08 -1.20 -11.85
CA LEU A 516 -2.36 -0.49 -11.97
C LEU A 516 -2.99 -0.73 -13.35
N ILE A 517 -2.22 -0.63 -14.43
CA ILE A 517 -2.69 -0.91 -15.80
C ILE A 517 -3.20 -2.34 -15.91
N LEU A 518 -2.47 -3.32 -15.37
CA LEU A 518 -2.90 -4.72 -15.37
C LEU A 518 -4.20 -4.94 -14.59
N VAL A 519 -4.35 -4.29 -13.44
CA VAL A 519 -5.56 -4.34 -12.62
C VAL A 519 -6.74 -3.68 -13.34
N VAL A 520 -6.53 -2.56 -14.04
CA VAL A 520 -7.55 -1.92 -14.89
C VAL A 520 -8.01 -2.85 -15.99
N ILE A 521 -7.08 -3.50 -16.68
CA ILE A 521 -7.41 -4.48 -17.74
C ILE A 521 -8.20 -5.67 -17.15
N ALA A 522 -7.73 -6.25 -16.05
CA ALA A 522 -8.40 -7.36 -15.39
C ALA A 522 -9.81 -6.96 -14.90
N GLY A 523 -9.95 -5.79 -14.27
CA GLY A 523 -11.23 -5.23 -13.84
C GLY A 523 -12.19 -5.01 -15.02
N SER A 524 -11.69 -4.47 -16.12
CA SER A 524 -12.45 -4.29 -17.35
C SER A 524 -12.98 -5.63 -17.91
N LEU A 525 -12.15 -6.65 -17.92
CA LEU A 525 -12.55 -8.00 -18.36
C LEU A 525 -13.63 -8.61 -17.45
N VAL A 526 -13.53 -8.40 -16.13
CA VAL A 526 -14.58 -8.83 -15.18
C VAL A 526 -15.90 -8.14 -15.50
N LEU A 527 -15.87 -6.82 -15.70
CA LEU A 527 -17.06 -6.01 -16.01
C LEU A 527 -17.70 -6.47 -17.34
N VAL A 528 -16.90 -6.66 -18.39
CA VAL A 528 -17.37 -7.17 -19.68
C VAL A 528 -17.98 -8.56 -19.53
N ALA A 529 -17.33 -9.47 -18.82
CA ALA A 529 -17.83 -10.81 -18.59
C ALA A 529 -19.16 -10.81 -17.83
N GLN A 530 -19.29 -9.93 -16.83
CA GLN A 530 -20.51 -9.81 -16.02
C GLN A 530 -21.69 -9.23 -16.83
N VAL A 531 -21.44 -8.17 -17.62
CA VAL A 531 -22.45 -7.59 -18.52
C VAL A 531 -22.91 -8.65 -19.53
N GLN A 532 -21.98 -9.35 -20.16
CA GLN A 532 -22.31 -10.41 -21.11
C GLN A 532 -23.08 -11.57 -20.47
N ALA A 533 -22.87 -11.88 -19.17
CA ALA A 533 -23.64 -12.93 -18.48
C ALA A 533 -25.14 -12.58 -18.35
N SER A 534 -25.49 -11.30 -18.29
CA SER A 534 -26.89 -10.85 -18.20
C SER A 534 -27.59 -10.69 -19.55
N MET A 535 -26.86 -10.87 -20.66
CA MET A 535 -27.38 -10.53 -22.00
C MET A 535 -28.51 -11.43 -22.46
N GLU A 536 -28.47 -12.75 -22.21
CA GLU A 536 -29.48 -13.69 -22.66
C GLU A 536 -30.88 -13.39 -22.11
N GLU A 537 -30.96 -12.96 -20.86
CA GLU A 537 -32.20 -12.55 -20.22
C GLU A 537 -32.71 -11.22 -20.78
N ARG A 538 -31.79 -10.29 -21.06
CA ARG A 538 -32.12 -8.99 -21.66
C ARG A 538 -32.61 -9.15 -23.10
N GLU A 539 -32.06 -10.08 -23.88
CA GLU A 539 -32.52 -10.38 -25.22
C GLU A 539 -34.04 -10.71 -25.24
N ARG A 540 -34.48 -11.54 -24.32
CA ARG A 540 -35.90 -11.92 -24.20
C ARG A 540 -36.77 -10.72 -23.84
N GLU A 541 -36.37 -9.90 -22.89
CA GLU A 541 -37.14 -8.70 -22.51
C GLU A 541 -37.23 -7.66 -23.63
N LEU A 542 -36.10 -7.37 -24.27
CA LEU A 542 -36.08 -6.44 -25.41
C LEU A 542 -36.93 -6.93 -26.56
N ALA A 543 -36.97 -8.27 -26.81
CA ALA A 543 -37.84 -8.87 -27.80
C ALA A 543 -39.34 -8.63 -27.45
N ILE A 544 -39.75 -8.90 -26.20
CA ILE A 544 -41.11 -8.66 -25.71
C ILE A 544 -41.50 -7.19 -25.82
N LEU A 545 -40.65 -6.26 -25.35
CA LEU A 545 -40.95 -4.84 -25.42
C LEU A 545 -41.04 -4.30 -26.85
N ARG A 546 -40.25 -4.86 -27.76
CA ARG A 546 -40.33 -4.54 -29.21
C ARG A 546 -41.60 -5.06 -29.85
N THR A 547 -42.05 -6.23 -29.49
CA THR A 547 -43.33 -6.79 -29.99
C THR A 547 -44.53 -5.98 -29.50
N LEU A 548 -44.42 -5.37 -28.33
CA LEU A 548 -45.40 -4.44 -27.77
C LEU A 548 -45.29 -3.01 -28.36
N GLY A 549 -44.45 -2.79 -29.38
CA GLY A 549 -44.36 -1.52 -30.12
C GLY A 549 -43.40 -0.48 -29.52
N ALA A 550 -42.50 -0.84 -28.60
CA ALA A 550 -41.54 0.09 -28.05
C ALA A 550 -40.53 0.59 -29.08
N LYS A 551 -40.34 1.91 -29.20
CA LYS A 551 -39.37 2.53 -30.12
C LYS A 551 -37.93 2.13 -29.77
N GLY A 552 -37.08 1.85 -30.77
CA GLY A 552 -35.69 1.46 -30.54
C GLY A 552 -34.85 2.48 -29.77
N SER A 553 -35.12 3.79 -29.91
CA SER A 553 -34.46 4.85 -29.15
C SER A 553 -34.82 4.80 -27.66
N LEU A 554 -36.05 4.51 -27.33
CA LEU A 554 -36.53 4.37 -25.94
C LEU A 554 -35.86 3.18 -25.25
N LEU A 555 -35.75 2.06 -25.95
CA LEU A 555 -35.09 0.85 -25.46
C LEU A 555 -33.58 1.08 -25.24
N ARG A 556 -32.92 1.72 -26.23
CA ARG A 556 -31.49 2.06 -26.11
C ARG A 556 -31.21 2.95 -24.92
N ASN A 557 -31.97 4.02 -24.78
CA ASN A 557 -31.79 4.96 -23.66
C ASN A 557 -32.13 4.32 -22.33
N SER A 558 -33.16 3.47 -22.25
CA SER A 558 -33.49 2.71 -21.03
C SER A 558 -32.35 1.79 -20.60
N VAL A 559 -31.77 1.04 -21.53
CA VAL A 559 -30.62 0.16 -21.26
C VAL A 559 -29.40 0.95 -20.83
N LEU A 560 -29.12 2.08 -21.51
CA LEU A 560 -28.01 2.95 -21.13
C LEU A 560 -28.18 3.49 -19.72
N PHE A 561 -29.35 4.05 -19.39
CA PHE A 561 -29.62 4.59 -18.06
C PHE A 561 -29.58 3.51 -16.97
N GLU A 562 -29.99 2.29 -17.28
CA GLU A 562 -29.91 1.17 -16.36
C GLU A 562 -28.45 0.82 -16.02
N PHE A 563 -27.56 0.71 -17.02
CA PHE A 563 -26.15 0.44 -16.78
C PHE A 563 -25.42 1.62 -16.13
N VAL A 564 -25.75 2.84 -16.52
CA VAL A 564 -25.21 4.06 -15.89
C VAL A 564 -25.62 4.12 -14.41
N ALA A 565 -26.88 3.84 -14.09
CA ALA A 565 -27.35 3.81 -12.71
C ALA A 565 -26.73 2.68 -11.90
N LEU A 566 -26.61 1.47 -12.47
CA LEU A 566 -25.89 0.36 -11.83
C LEU A 566 -24.44 0.70 -11.57
N GLY A 567 -23.77 1.29 -12.55
CA GLY A 567 -22.38 1.72 -12.46
C GLY A 567 -22.18 2.83 -11.42
N ALA A 568 -23.06 3.81 -11.37
CA ALA A 568 -23.04 4.90 -10.39
C ALA A 568 -23.21 4.38 -8.95
N ILE A 569 -24.18 3.47 -8.74
CA ILE A 569 -24.42 2.84 -7.44
C ILE A 569 -23.21 1.97 -7.05
N ALA A 570 -22.69 1.17 -7.98
CA ALA A 570 -21.50 0.36 -7.76
C ALA A 570 -20.27 1.21 -7.43
N GLY A 571 -20.10 2.33 -8.13
CA GLY A 571 -19.02 3.29 -7.88
C GLY A 571 -19.12 3.95 -6.52
N LEU A 572 -20.30 4.36 -6.10
CA LEU A 572 -20.53 4.93 -4.75
C LEU A 572 -20.24 3.90 -3.65
N MET A 573 -20.72 2.68 -3.82
CA MET A 573 -20.43 1.59 -2.89
C MET A 573 -18.94 1.24 -2.86
N ALA A 574 -18.30 1.28 -4.01
CA ALA A 574 -16.86 1.02 -4.14
C ALA A 574 -16.04 2.09 -3.41
N SER A 575 -16.40 3.36 -3.56
CA SER A 575 -15.75 4.47 -2.88
C SER A 575 -15.89 4.37 -1.37
N PHE A 576 -17.08 4.04 -0.88
CA PHE A 576 -17.31 3.83 0.56
C PHE A 576 -16.47 2.66 1.11
N ALA A 577 -16.47 1.52 0.41
CA ALA A 577 -15.69 0.35 0.82
C ALA A 577 -14.17 0.57 0.66
N MET A 578 -13.75 1.38 -0.29
CA MET A 578 -12.37 1.80 -0.47
C MET A 578 -11.91 2.66 0.71
N GLU A 579 -12.71 3.64 1.12
CA GLU A 579 -12.37 4.53 2.24
C GLU A 579 -12.12 3.76 3.54
N ILE A 580 -12.99 2.78 3.86
CA ILE A 580 -12.79 1.90 5.02
C ILE A 580 -11.49 1.10 4.89
N ALA A 581 -11.21 0.56 3.70
CA ALA A 581 -10.00 -0.24 3.49
C ALA A 581 -8.73 0.63 3.55
N VAL A 582 -8.76 1.84 2.99
CA VAL A 582 -7.64 2.79 3.04
C VAL A 582 -7.38 3.23 4.47
N TYR A 583 -8.41 3.58 5.23
CA TYR A 583 -8.28 3.92 6.65
C TYR A 583 -7.54 2.82 7.42
N PHE A 584 -7.98 1.57 7.25
CA PHE A 584 -7.35 0.44 7.92
C PHE A 584 -5.89 0.23 7.47
N LEU A 585 -5.62 0.32 6.16
CA LEU A 585 -4.27 0.15 5.63
C LEU A 585 -3.33 1.26 6.08
N GLN A 586 -3.77 2.52 6.05
CA GLN A 586 -2.97 3.66 6.52
C GLN A 586 -2.60 3.51 7.99
N THR A 587 -3.58 3.20 8.86
CA THR A 587 -3.37 3.20 10.31
C THR A 587 -2.71 1.93 10.85
N GLN A 588 -2.97 0.74 10.27
CA GLN A 588 -2.52 -0.54 10.82
C GLN A 588 -1.37 -1.21 10.06
N VAL A 589 -1.18 -0.84 8.80
CA VAL A 589 -0.16 -1.51 7.95
C VAL A 589 1.00 -0.56 7.64
N PHE A 590 0.71 0.72 7.41
CA PHE A 590 1.70 1.70 6.97
C PHE A 590 2.07 2.74 8.04
N ASP A 591 1.42 2.73 9.22
CA ASP A 591 1.61 3.70 10.30
C ASP A 591 1.52 5.17 9.83
N MET A 592 0.58 5.42 8.88
CA MET A 592 0.35 6.73 8.30
C MET A 592 -0.87 7.41 8.96
N PRO A 593 -0.91 8.76 9.01
CA PRO A 593 -2.08 9.46 9.51
C PRO A 593 -3.30 9.20 8.62
N ALA A 594 -4.45 8.97 9.24
CA ALA A 594 -5.71 8.76 8.53
C ALA A 594 -6.12 10.03 7.78
N SER A 595 -6.37 9.91 6.49
CA SER A 595 -6.85 10.99 5.63
C SER A 595 -8.15 10.61 4.94
N PHE A 596 -9.03 11.59 4.72
CA PHE A 596 -10.30 11.38 4.02
C PHE A 596 -10.19 11.83 2.56
N HIS A 597 -10.65 10.97 1.63
CA HIS A 597 -10.39 11.13 0.20
C HIS A 597 -11.66 11.45 -0.60
N PHE A 598 -12.32 12.57 -0.33
CA PHE A 598 -13.60 12.93 -0.96
C PHE A 598 -13.55 13.02 -2.49
N SER A 599 -12.44 13.44 -3.08
CA SER A 599 -12.26 13.51 -4.54
C SER A 599 -12.40 12.15 -5.22
N TYR A 600 -11.97 11.08 -4.57
CA TYR A 600 -12.10 9.72 -5.09
C TYR A 600 -13.53 9.18 -5.04
N TRP A 601 -14.41 9.75 -4.22
CA TRP A 601 -15.84 9.40 -4.24
C TRP A 601 -16.48 9.85 -5.56
N LEU A 602 -16.20 11.07 -6.00
CA LEU A 602 -16.68 11.57 -7.30
C LEU A 602 -16.08 10.77 -8.45
N LEU A 603 -14.79 10.46 -8.36
CA LEU A 603 -14.10 9.64 -9.35
C LEU A 603 -14.70 8.24 -9.44
N GLY A 604 -14.97 7.59 -8.32
CA GLY A 604 -15.57 6.25 -8.29
C GLY A 604 -16.96 6.20 -8.90
N VAL A 605 -17.81 7.16 -8.58
CA VAL A 605 -19.14 7.29 -9.18
C VAL A 605 -19.04 7.59 -10.69
N GLY A 606 -18.16 8.50 -11.08
CA GLY A 606 -17.96 8.90 -12.49
C GLY A 606 -17.40 7.75 -13.34
N VAL A 607 -16.36 7.08 -12.86
CA VAL A 607 -15.76 5.91 -13.55
C VAL A 607 -16.76 4.76 -13.61
N GLY A 608 -17.45 4.45 -12.50
CA GLY A 608 -18.45 3.40 -12.46
C GLY A 608 -19.58 3.65 -13.45
N ALA A 609 -20.16 4.85 -13.45
CA ALA A 609 -21.23 5.22 -14.35
C ALA A 609 -20.80 5.18 -15.83
N SER A 610 -19.66 5.80 -16.14
CA SER A 610 -19.15 5.89 -17.52
C SER A 610 -18.74 4.53 -18.05
N PHE A 611 -17.92 3.81 -17.31
CA PHE A 611 -17.35 2.53 -17.77
C PHE A 611 -18.42 1.45 -17.92
N VAL A 612 -19.26 1.24 -16.88
CA VAL A 612 -20.33 0.26 -16.93
C VAL A 612 -21.39 0.66 -17.96
N GLY A 613 -21.69 1.94 -18.11
CA GLY A 613 -22.58 2.47 -19.13
C GLY A 613 -22.08 2.19 -20.55
N ILE A 614 -20.81 2.47 -20.83
CA ILE A 614 -20.18 2.23 -22.14
C ILE A 614 -20.15 0.75 -22.44
N VAL A 615 -19.62 -0.07 -21.54
CA VAL A 615 -19.54 -1.54 -21.72
C VAL A 615 -20.92 -2.15 -21.91
N GLY A 616 -21.91 -1.70 -21.12
CA GLY A 616 -23.29 -2.14 -21.22
C GLY A 616 -23.91 -1.79 -22.57
N LEU A 617 -23.72 -0.55 -23.04
CA LEU A 617 -24.21 -0.09 -24.33
C LEU A 617 -23.57 -0.86 -25.49
N PHE A 618 -22.23 -1.02 -25.47
CA PHE A 618 -21.53 -1.79 -26.52
C PHE A 618 -21.98 -3.25 -26.57
N SER A 619 -22.14 -3.88 -25.42
CA SER A 619 -22.59 -5.26 -25.34
C SER A 619 -24.02 -5.45 -25.87
N CYS A 620 -24.89 -4.46 -25.64
CA CYS A 620 -26.27 -4.45 -26.13
C CYS A 620 -26.42 -3.93 -27.56
N TRP A 621 -25.40 -3.25 -28.11
CA TRP A 621 -25.49 -2.55 -29.41
C TRP A 621 -26.01 -3.43 -30.55
N ARG A 622 -25.43 -4.61 -30.67
CA ARG A 622 -25.80 -5.59 -31.70
C ARG A 622 -27.24 -6.06 -31.58
N LEU A 623 -27.75 -6.22 -30.36
CA LEU A 623 -29.13 -6.62 -30.08
C LEU A 623 -30.13 -5.52 -30.38
N LEU A 624 -29.75 -4.28 -30.08
CA LEU A 624 -30.60 -3.11 -30.33
C LEU A 624 -30.79 -2.82 -31.82
N GLN A 625 -29.92 -3.34 -32.68
CA GLN A 625 -30.01 -3.21 -34.13
C GLN A 625 -30.81 -4.34 -34.80
N LEU A 626 -31.05 -5.49 -34.13
CA LEU A 626 -31.76 -6.59 -34.70
C LEU A 626 -33.26 -6.29 -34.89
N SER A 627 -33.86 -6.79 -35.99
CA SER A 627 -35.29 -6.67 -36.23
C SER A 627 -36.11 -7.51 -35.24
N SER A 628 -37.36 -7.10 -34.99
CA SER A 628 -38.26 -7.81 -34.06
C SER A 628 -38.44 -9.30 -34.44
N VAL A 629 -38.50 -9.60 -35.73
CA VAL A 629 -38.64 -10.96 -36.25
C VAL A 629 -37.40 -11.82 -35.94
N THR A 630 -36.22 -11.25 -36.08
CA THR A 630 -34.95 -11.95 -35.81
C THR A 630 -34.77 -12.23 -34.32
N LEU A 631 -35.21 -11.27 -33.47
CA LEU A 631 -35.17 -11.44 -32.00
C LEU A 631 -36.13 -12.58 -31.54
N ILE A 632 -37.33 -12.61 -32.05
CA ILE A 632 -38.30 -13.67 -31.70
C ILE A 632 -37.78 -15.04 -32.15
N ARG A 633 -37.23 -15.17 -33.36
CA ARG A 633 -36.68 -16.43 -33.88
C ARG A 633 -35.47 -16.96 -33.08
N ARG A 634 -34.72 -16.07 -32.38
CA ARG A 634 -33.63 -16.48 -31.49
C ARG A 634 -34.08 -16.85 -30.06
N THR A 635 -35.24 -16.34 -29.66
CA THR A 635 -35.76 -16.58 -28.30
C THR A 635 -36.74 -17.74 -28.21
N MET A 636 -37.26 -18.19 -29.34
CA MET A 636 -37.97 -19.48 -29.53
C MET A 636 -36.96 -20.61 -29.85
#